data_6ce5f9b1d3a13f22daa629a2b4d41c28
#
_entry.id   6ce5f9b1d3a13f22daa629a2b4d41c28
#
_cell.length_a   1.000
_cell.length_b   1.000
_cell.length_c   1.000
_cell.angle_alpha   90.00
_cell.angle_beta   90.00
_cell.angle_gamma   90.00
#
_symmetry.space_group_name_H-M   'P 1'
#
loop_
_entity.id
_entity.type
_entity.pdbx_description
1 polymer ?
#
loop_
_entity_poly.entity_id
_entity_poly.type
_entity_poly.pdbx_seq_one_letter_code
_entity_poly.pdbx_strand_id
1 'polypeptide(L)'
;MQRKFVYQLGITVVVLVVVSVSVLSLRIIAQARQDSRVPIQGQTAPLISRAQLLGSANAQQSLNLSIGLQPRNQQELEGLLRDMYDPHSSMYHRFLTPQEFADEFGPTPDQQQQVANYLRGQGFDVTSISPNGLLIDANATVVQAESTFQVAINNYQLGTHTFYANASAPTVPASLSSLIASIGGLDNSVKLHPLGQRLNSQRGKPGSGSRTAYAKPNAQSGYGPADLVGAYDAGPLHQAGVLGNNQTVAVFELDGYQSSDVTQYLQTYNLGSPSISNVLVDGFNGSAGAGAIEVELDIEVVAAMAPKATQIVYEGPNTTQGVNDTYNKIVTDNKAQITTISWGECETASGAAELQTLDNILKQGSAEGIAMFAAAGDSGAYDCNDTNLAVDSPAGDPNITGVGGTNLQINNGAYGSESVWSNASDTQRSPQGSGGGGGISNTFAQPSWQTGPGVKNQYSNGNREVPDVSADADPATGYAVYCTVSAAGCSSGGWIEVGGTSAAAPLWAGSTATVNEYLQNQGKSRIGFANPVLYGLAGTQQQYTPFHDVTSGNNLYYPATTAYDLASGWGSPDIYNIARDIAGGGTPNPSPTVSPTATATDTPTPVPTATNTPVPSPTTNPTNTPTPQPPPSGSLIQNGGFENGIDPWQESSAGGYEIIDATNPHSGSYSAYLCGYSGCNDSIAQDFTVPDGATNITVSYWWYGDTTRTAHSCRDVFTADLVGSNGKVIAKLQQACNTNATQNWQQVSFGATNALSRYAGQTVTLIFNARTTYSVSVTSAFFVDDVLLLYRSN
;
A
#
# COMPACT_ATOMS: atom_id res chain seq x y z
N MET A 1 29.65 -30.03 74.25
CA MET A 1 28.48 -29.33 73.68
C MET A 1 28.87 -28.12 72.82
N GLN A 2 29.91 -27.37 73.14
CA GLN A 2 30.29 -26.15 72.37
C GLN A 2 30.75 -26.40 70.93
N ARG A 3 31.41 -27.50 70.55
CA ARG A 3 31.84 -27.77 69.19
C ARG A 3 30.71 -28.12 68.16
N LYS A 4 29.59 -28.67 68.65
CA LYS A 4 28.43 -28.95 67.78
C LYS A 4 27.62 -27.69 67.47
N PHE A 5 27.61 -26.70 68.38
CA PHE A 5 26.87 -25.44 68.20
C PHE A 5 27.54 -24.53 67.12
N VAL A 6 28.86 -24.49 67.08
CA VAL A 6 29.64 -23.72 66.15
C VAL A 6 29.49 -24.29 64.69
N TYR A 7 29.42 -25.63 64.51
CA TYR A 7 29.20 -26.27 63.20
C TYR A 7 27.79 -26.02 62.65
N GLN A 8 26.78 -26.06 63.52
CA GLN A 8 25.40 -25.77 63.09
C GLN A 8 25.20 -24.30 62.73
N LEU A 9 25.85 -23.39 63.49
CA LEU A 9 25.75 -21.94 63.15
C LEU A 9 26.52 -21.61 61.88
N GLY A 10 27.65 -22.26 61.60
CA GLY A 10 28.41 -22.10 60.37
C GLY A 10 27.67 -22.62 59.16
N ILE A 11 27.00 -23.76 59.24
CA ILE A 11 26.20 -24.33 58.11
C ILE A 11 24.94 -23.47 57.86
N THR A 12 24.26 -22.94 58.89
CA THR A 12 23.10 -22.10 58.73
C THR A 12 23.45 -20.74 58.07
N VAL A 13 24.60 -20.15 58.45
CA VAL A 13 25.06 -18.89 57.79
C VAL A 13 25.48 -19.11 56.37
N VAL A 14 26.17 -20.23 56.05
CA VAL A 14 26.53 -20.57 54.64
C VAL A 14 25.31 -20.85 53.78
N VAL A 15 24.31 -21.55 54.31
CA VAL A 15 23.03 -21.81 53.58
C VAL A 15 22.27 -20.49 53.34
N LEU A 16 22.21 -19.61 54.33
CA LEU A 16 21.56 -18.30 54.17
C LEU A 16 22.30 -17.40 53.17
N VAL A 17 23.61 -17.42 53.13
CA VAL A 17 24.39 -16.65 52.16
C VAL A 17 24.22 -17.22 50.75
N VAL A 18 24.23 -18.55 50.56
CA VAL A 18 24.02 -19.21 49.28
C VAL A 18 22.59 -18.97 48.76
N VAL A 19 21.57 -19.03 49.64
CA VAL A 19 20.20 -18.73 49.28
C VAL A 19 20.04 -17.25 48.89
N SER A 20 20.66 -16.33 49.64
CA SER A 20 20.62 -14.89 49.35
C SER A 20 21.33 -14.54 48.03
N VAL A 21 22.48 -15.17 47.75
CA VAL A 21 23.20 -14.98 46.47
C VAL A 21 22.40 -15.58 45.30
N SER A 22 21.76 -16.75 45.51
CA SER A 22 20.90 -17.36 44.46
C SER A 22 19.65 -16.55 44.17
N VAL A 23 19.00 -15.97 45.19
CA VAL A 23 17.85 -15.09 45.04
C VAL A 23 18.25 -13.76 44.39
N LEU A 24 19.43 -13.22 44.71
CA LEU A 24 19.96 -12.01 44.12
C LEU A 24 20.34 -12.25 42.64
N SER A 25 20.97 -13.39 42.31
CA SER A 25 21.28 -13.78 40.94
C SER A 25 20.03 -14.07 40.10
N LEU A 26 19.01 -14.71 40.67
CA LEU A 26 17.71 -14.91 40.03
C LEU A 26 16.99 -13.58 39.78
N ARG A 27 17.07 -12.62 40.69
CA ARG A 27 16.51 -11.27 40.47
C ARG A 27 17.28 -10.50 39.41
N ILE A 28 18.62 -10.58 39.37
CA ILE A 28 19.45 -9.94 38.36
C ILE A 28 19.19 -10.59 36.97
N ILE A 29 19.06 -11.91 36.88
CA ILE A 29 18.74 -12.61 35.64
C ILE A 29 17.31 -12.31 35.20
N ALA A 30 16.35 -12.20 36.11
CA ALA A 30 14.97 -11.80 35.80
C ALA A 30 14.92 -10.33 35.34
N GLN A 31 15.69 -9.44 35.95
CA GLN A 31 15.78 -8.04 35.59
C GLN A 31 16.52 -7.87 34.24
N ALA A 32 17.60 -8.63 34.01
CA ALA A 32 18.30 -8.64 32.71
C ALA A 32 17.43 -9.20 31.57
N ARG A 33 16.51 -10.14 31.85
CA ARG A 33 15.49 -10.56 30.86
C ARG A 33 14.38 -9.52 30.62
N GLN A 34 14.09 -8.67 31.59
CA GLN A 34 13.14 -7.56 31.42
C GLN A 34 13.75 -6.38 30.65
N ASP A 35 15.05 -6.27 30.57
CA ASP A 35 15.76 -5.14 29.95
C ASP A 35 16.14 -5.40 28.47
N SER A 36 15.87 -6.58 27.88
CA SER A 36 16.08 -6.79 26.44
C SER A 36 15.10 -5.90 25.66
N ARG A 37 15.64 -5.11 24.74
CA ARG A 37 14.86 -4.18 23.92
C ARG A 37 14.92 -4.61 22.46
N VAL A 38 13.83 -4.36 21.73
CA VAL A 38 13.67 -4.70 20.34
C VAL A 38 13.30 -3.42 19.58
N PRO A 39 13.94 -3.13 18.46
CA PRO A 39 13.57 -2.00 17.61
C PRO A 39 12.20 -2.25 16.94
N ILE A 40 11.42 -1.19 16.78
CA ILE A 40 10.24 -1.18 15.92
C ILE A 40 10.75 -0.94 14.49
N GLN A 41 10.66 -1.97 13.67
CA GLN A 41 11.16 -1.93 12.30
C GLN A 41 10.37 -0.92 11.45
N GLY A 42 11.01 -0.32 10.44
CA GLY A 42 10.36 0.62 9.53
C GLY A 42 9.94 1.96 10.15
N GLN A 43 10.45 2.29 11.36
CA GLN A 43 10.07 3.51 12.09
C GLN A 43 11.19 4.57 12.12
N THR A 44 11.92 4.70 11.05
CA THR A 44 12.87 5.81 10.87
C THR A 44 12.29 6.77 9.85
N ALA A 45 12.26 8.09 10.16
CA ALA A 45 11.75 9.09 9.23
C ALA A 45 12.59 9.10 7.94
N PRO A 46 12.04 8.73 6.77
CA PRO A 46 12.85 8.56 5.55
C PRO A 46 13.52 9.87 5.09
N LEU A 47 12.89 11.03 5.38
CA LEU A 47 13.37 12.34 4.96
C LEU A 47 14.67 12.78 5.64
N ILE A 48 15.06 12.18 6.78
CA ILE A 48 16.29 12.58 7.50
C ILE A 48 17.55 12.33 6.66
N SER A 49 17.55 11.33 5.79
CA SER A 49 18.69 11.01 4.92
C SER A 49 19.06 12.13 3.93
N ARG A 50 18.08 13.00 3.59
CA ARG A 50 18.22 14.13 2.67
C ARG A 50 18.19 15.48 3.38
N ALA A 51 17.98 15.51 4.70
CA ALA A 51 17.80 16.72 5.48
C ALA A 51 19.08 17.16 6.21
N GLN A 52 19.28 18.44 6.38
CA GLN A 52 20.37 19.00 7.19
C GLN A 52 20.02 18.91 8.67
N LEU A 53 20.86 18.27 9.47
CA LEU A 53 20.75 18.24 10.92
C LEU A 53 21.00 19.64 11.50
N LEU A 54 20.05 20.17 12.28
CA LEU A 54 20.16 21.47 12.96
C LEU A 54 20.62 21.31 14.42
N GLY A 55 20.41 20.14 15.03
CA GLY A 55 20.74 19.87 16.44
C GLY A 55 19.57 19.18 17.17
N SER A 56 19.76 18.89 18.46
CA SER A 56 18.75 18.23 19.28
C SER A 56 17.48 19.07 19.39
N ALA A 57 16.32 18.40 19.43
CA ALA A 57 15.04 19.03 19.72
C ALA A 57 14.99 19.56 21.17
N ASN A 58 14.08 20.49 21.42
CA ASN A 58 13.92 21.03 22.78
C ASN A 58 13.39 19.93 23.70
N ALA A 59 14.18 19.57 24.74
CA ALA A 59 13.87 18.51 25.69
C ALA A 59 12.49 18.63 26.38
N GLN A 60 11.97 19.85 26.51
CA GLN A 60 10.67 20.16 27.13
C GLN A 60 9.54 20.34 26.10
N GLN A 61 9.82 20.19 24.82
CA GLN A 61 8.79 20.20 23.79
C GLN A 61 7.82 19.04 24.01
N SER A 62 6.52 19.33 23.97
CA SER A 62 5.48 18.29 24.04
C SER A 62 5.35 17.60 22.68
N LEU A 63 5.22 16.30 22.76
CA LEU A 63 4.89 15.41 21.64
C LEU A 63 3.51 14.80 21.88
N ASN A 64 2.67 14.81 20.87
CA ASN A 64 1.44 14.03 20.85
C ASN A 64 1.77 12.73 20.10
N LEU A 65 1.59 11.61 20.77
CA LEU A 65 1.98 10.29 20.29
C LEU A 65 0.75 9.41 20.12
N SER A 66 0.68 8.72 19.01
CA SER A 66 -0.28 7.65 18.75
C SER A 66 0.46 6.33 18.63
N ILE A 67 0.23 5.42 19.57
CA ILE A 67 0.87 4.11 19.60
C ILE A 67 -0.07 3.10 18.95
N GLY A 68 0.27 2.66 17.73
CA GLY A 68 -0.43 1.62 17.02
C GLY A 68 -0.19 0.25 17.64
N LEU A 69 -1.25 -0.51 17.88
CA LEU A 69 -1.18 -1.87 18.37
C LEU A 69 -1.49 -2.90 17.28
N GLN A 70 -0.84 -4.07 17.40
CA GLN A 70 -1.07 -5.19 16.49
C GLN A 70 -2.41 -5.87 16.78
N PRO A 71 -3.28 -6.05 15.77
CA PRO A 71 -4.46 -6.90 15.94
C PRO A 71 -4.04 -8.35 16.22
N ARG A 72 -4.93 -9.07 16.91
CA ARG A 72 -4.79 -10.52 17.12
C ARG A 72 -5.27 -11.29 15.90
N ASN A 73 -4.95 -12.58 15.83
CA ASN A 73 -5.55 -13.52 14.87
C ASN A 73 -5.48 -13.04 13.41
N GLN A 74 -4.39 -12.38 13.02
CA GLN A 74 -4.26 -11.73 11.70
C GLN A 74 -4.56 -12.68 10.54
N GLN A 75 -4.08 -13.93 10.60
CA GLN A 75 -4.36 -14.93 9.55
C GLN A 75 -5.86 -15.29 9.46
N GLU A 76 -6.54 -15.32 10.60
CA GLU A 76 -7.99 -15.56 10.66
C GLU A 76 -8.75 -14.35 10.08
N LEU A 77 -8.31 -13.12 10.38
CA LEU A 77 -8.87 -11.90 9.80
C LEU A 77 -8.72 -11.88 8.28
N GLU A 78 -7.54 -12.18 7.76
CA GLU A 78 -7.31 -12.28 6.31
C GLU A 78 -8.15 -13.39 5.65
N GLY A 79 -8.33 -14.53 6.35
CA GLY A 79 -9.22 -15.59 5.93
C GLY A 79 -10.67 -15.13 5.87
N LEU A 80 -11.12 -14.47 6.93
CA LEU A 80 -12.48 -13.93 7.04
C LEU A 80 -12.76 -12.89 5.95
N LEU A 81 -11.83 -11.96 5.70
CA LEU A 81 -11.95 -10.96 4.64
C LEU A 81 -12.10 -11.63 3.26
N ARG A 82 -11.29 -12.64 2.95
CA ARG A 82 -11.48 -13.40 1.69
C ARG A 82 -12.86 -14.04 1.59
N ASP A 83 -13.30 -14.68 2.67
CA ASP A 83 -14.60 -15.37 2.70
C ASP A 83 -15.78 -14.39 2.63
N MET A 84 -15.66 -13.21 3.24
CA MET A 84 -16.68 -12.15 3.20
C MET A 84 -16.92 -11.59 1.80
N TYR A 85 -15.93 -11.65 0.94
CA TYR A 85 -16.01 -11.10 -0.42
C TYR A 85 -15.99 -12.16 -1.52
N ASP A 86 -16.03 -13.47 -1.16
CA ASP A 86 -16.27 -14.57 -2.10
C ASP A 86 -17.78 -14.86 -2.22
N PRO A 87 -18.38 -14.63 -3.41
CA PRO A 87 -19.81 -14.90 -3.64
C PRO A 87 -20.25 -16.35 -3.38
N HIS A 88 -19.28 -17.29 -3.34
CA HIS A 88 -19.56 -18.72 -3.07
C HIS A 88 -19.47 -19.08 -1.59
N SER A 89 -18.99 -18.16 -0.75
CA SER A 89 -18.83 -18.38 0.68
C SER A 89 -20.15 -18.17 1.44
N SER A 90 -20.36 -18.98 2.49
CA SER A 90 -21.46 -18.74 3.44
C SER A 90 -21.29 -17.47 4.26
N MET A 91 -20.10 -16.87 4.25
CA MET A 91 -19.76 -15.61 4.93
C MET A 91 -19.96 -14.40 4.01
N TYR A 92 -20.35 -14.60 2.74
CA TYR A 92 -20.48 -13.51 1.77
C TYR A 92 -21.35 -12.36 2.30
N HIS A 93 -20.78 -11.16 2.36
CA HIS A 93 -21.37 -9.91 2.88
C HIS A 93 -21.92 -10.02 4.32
N ARG A 94 -21.35 -10.90 5.15
CA ARG A 94 -21.61 -10.92 6.60
C ARG A 94 -20.60 -10.04 7.31
N PHE A 95 -20.87 -8.77 7.31
CA PHE A 95 -19.99 -7.75 7.91
C PHE A 95 -20.05 -7.80 9.43
N LEU A 96 -18.90 -7.50 10.05
CA LEU A 96 -18.77 -7.39 11.49
C LEU A 96 -19.31 -6.04 12.00
N THR A 97 -19.70 -6.02 13.24
CA THR A 97 -19.85 -4.76 14.00
C THR A 97 -18.50 -4.37 14.59
N PRO A 98 -18.28 -3.08 14.97
CA PRO A 98 -17.06 -2.66 15.65
C PRO A 98 -16.75 -3.45 16.93
N GLN A 99 -17.79 -3.87 17.64
CA GLN A 99 -17.65 -4.67 18.86
C GLN A 99 -17.17 -6.10 18.53
N GLU A 100 -17.75 -6.75 17.52
CA GLU A 100 -17.31 -8.08 17.08
C GLU A 100 -15.85 -8.06 16.59
N PHE A 101 -15.47 -7.02 15.83
CA PHE A 101 -14.06 -6.85 15.42
C PHE A 101 -13.14 -6.68 16.65
N ALA A 102 -13.51 -5.81 17.60
CA ALA A 102 -12.73 -5.58 18.81
C ALA A 102 -12.57 -6.86 19.65
N ASP A 103 -13.66 -7.61 19.82
CA ASP A 103 -13.67 -8.85 20.61
C ASP A 103 -12.84 -9.97 19.96
N GLU A 104 -12.85 -10.09 18.65
CA GLU A 104 -12.20 -11.19 17.92
C GLU A 104 -10.76 -10.83 17.50
N PHE A 105 -10.55 -9.63 17.00
CA PHE A 105 -9.28 -9.21 16.38
C PHE A 105 -8.57 -8.06 17.12
N GLY A 106 -9.27 -7.24 17.89
CA GLY A 106 -8.65 -6.17 18.67
C GLY A 106 -7.72 -6.72 19.76
N PRO A 107 -6.65 -6.00 20.15
CA PRO A 107 -5.85 -6.34 21.34
C PRO A 107 -6.73 -6.50 22.57
N THR A 108 -6.46 -7.51 23.41
CA THR A 108 -7.25 -7.71 24.64
C THR A 108 -7.10 -6.54 25.61
N PRO A 109 -8.08 -6.27 26.49
CA PRO A 109 -7.95 -5.23 27.52
C PRO A 109 -6.67 -5.36 28.35
N ASP A 110 -6.22 -6.58 28.64
CA ASP A 110 -4.95 -6.82 29.38
C ASP A 110 -3.73 -6.38 28.56
N GLN A 111 -3.71 -6.66 27.25
CA GLN A 111 -2.64 -6.22 26.35
C GLN A 111 -2.60 -4.69 26.22
N GLN A 112 -3.76 -4.06 26.03
CA GLN A 112 -3.90 -2.60 26.01
C GLN A 112 -3.38 -1.98 27.32
N GLN A 113 -3.81 -2.50 28.46
CA GLN A 113 -3.36 -2.01 29.77
C GLN A 113 -1.87 -2.27 30.02
N GLN A 114 -1.31 -3.35 29.48
CA GLN A 114 0.12 -3.62 29.59
C GLN A 114 0.94 -2.51 28.92
N VAL A 115 0.58 -2.09 27.70
CA VAL A 115 1.23 -1.00 26.99
C VAL A 115 0.96 0.34 27.68
N ALA A 116 -0.29 0.65 28.01
CA ALA A 116 -0.67 1.89 28.69
C ALA A 116 0.04 2.05 30.05
N ASN A 117 0.15 0.99 30.83
CA ASN A 117 0.84 1.02 32.13
C ASN A 117 2.36 1.18 31.97
N TYR A 118 2.94 0.60 30.92
CA TYR A 118 4.34 0.87 30.57
C TYR A 118 4.57 2.35 30.29
N LEU A 119 3.76 2.97 29.44
CA LEU A 119 3.85 4.40 29.09
C LEU A 119 3.69 5.28 30.34
N ARG A 120 2.64 5.03 31.16
CA ARG A 120 2.43 5.75 32.44
C ARG A 120 3.61 5.58 33.39
N GLY A 121 4.20 4.39 33.46
CA GLY A 121 5.39 4.12 34.27
C GLY A 121 6.63 4.89 33.80
N GLN A 122 6.67 5.31 32.53
CA GLN A 122 7.71 6.18 31.98
C GLN A 122 7.36 7.68 32.09
N GLY A 123 6.22 8.02 32.69
CA GLY A 123 5.78 9.38 32.92
C GLY A 123 4.97 10.00 31.79
N PHE A 124 4.48 9.19 30.84
CA PHE A 124 3.57 9.66 29.79
C PHE A 124 2.17 9.89 30.35
N ASP A 125 1.48 10.90 29.85
CA ASP A 125 0.06 11.14 30.06
C ASP A 125 -0.72 10.38 28.97
N VAL A 126 -1.20 9.18 29.29
CA VAL A 126 -2.04 8.38 28.40
C VAL A 126 -3.44 8.97 28.38
N THR A 127 -3.81 9.62 27.29
CA THR A 127 -5.02 10.40 27.12
C THR A 127 -6.21 9.56 26.67
N SER A 128 -5.97 8.56 25.81
CA SER A 128 -7.03 7.68 25.31
C SER A 128 -6.54 6.26 25.01
N ILE A 129 -7.48 5.32 24.95
CA ILE A 129 -7.35 4.01 24.32
C ILE A 129 -8.58 3.87 23.42
N SER A 130 -8.38 3.61 22.15
CA SER A 130 -9.48 3.52 21.19
C SER A 130 -10.41 2.33 21.49
N PRO A 131 -11.71 2.41 21.11
CA PRO A 131 -12.68 1.35 21.41
C PRO A 131 -12.32 -0.03 20.85
N ASN A 132 -11.65 -0.08 19.68
CA ASN A 132 -11.15 -1.31 19.06
C ASN A 132 -9.79 -1.77 19.65
N GLY A 133 -9.18 -0.94 20.48
CA GLY A 133 -7.87 -1.20 21.09
C GLY A 133 -6.67 -1.05 20.16
N LEU A 134 -6.87 -0.60 18.91
CA LEU A 134 -5.78 -0.49 17.92
C LEU A 134 -4.87 0.72 18.18
N LEU A 135 -5.35 1.76 18.88
CA LEU A 135 -4.59 2.97 19.17
C LEU A 135 -4.56 3.27 20.68
N ILE A 136 -3.41 3.74 21.15
CA ILE A 136 -3.23 4.34 22.49
C ILE A 136 -2.59 5.71 22.30
N ASP A 137 -3.28 6.78 22.72
CA ASP A 137 -2.75 8.12 22.63
C ASP A 137 -2.11 8.53 23.95
N ALA A 138 -1.01 9.25 23.81
CA ALA A 138 -0.28 9.74 24.96
C ALA A 138 0.48 11.04 24.68
N ASN A 139 0.56 11.90 25.67
CA ASN A 139 1.42 13.07 25.63
C ASN A 139 2.71 12.81 26.42
N ALA A 140 3.83 13.24 25.84
CA ALA A 140 5.13 13.17 26.50
C ALA A 140 6.01 14.36 26.10
N THR A 141 7.03 14.65 26.90
CA THR A 141 8.10 15.56 26.45
C THR A 141 9.13 14.82 25.60
N VAL A 142 9.88 15.53 24.78
CA VAL A 142 11.00 14.96 24.01
C VAL A 142 11.93 14.14 24.88
N VAL A 143 12.35 14.65 26.05
CA VAL A 143 13.26 13.91 26.95
C VAL A 143 12.64 12.63 27.49
N GLN A 144 11.32 12.59 27.73
CA GLN A 144 10.62 11.36 28.14
C GLN A 144 10.59 10.34 26.98
N ALA A 145 10.26 10.78 25.75
CA ALA A 145 10.24 9.93 24.57
C ALA A 145 11.64 9.36 24.27
N GLU A 146 12.68 10.20 24.27
CA GLU A 146 14.07 9.78 24.04
C GLU A 146 14.52 8.71 25.05
N SER A 147 14.22 8.91 26.33
CA SER A 147 14.61 7.95 27.37
C SER A 147 13.81 6.65 27.29
N THR A 148 12.53 6.74 26.96
CA THR A 148 11.60 5.61 26.90
C THR A 148 11.86 4.71 25.70
N PHE A 149 12.09 5.32 24.54
CA PHE A 149 12.26 4.60 23.27
C PHE A 149 13.71 4.46 22.84
N GLN A 150 14.66 5.01 23.63
CA GLN A 150 16.11 4.99 23.39
C GLN A 150 16.48 5.55 22.01
N VAL A 151 15.87 6.66 21.64
CA VAL A 151 16.14 7.42 20.41
C VAL A 151 16.67 8.79 20.75
N ALA A 152 17.36 9.42 19.82
CA ALA A 152 17.61 10.86 19.83
C ALA A 152 16.59 11.54 18.92
N ILE A 153 15.92 12.59 19.38
CA ILE A 153 15.00 13.40 18.58
C ILE A 153 15.70 14.71 18.24
N ASN A 154 15.89 14.94 16.96
CA ASN A 154 16.63 16.09 16.45
C ASN A 154 15.73 16.96 15.55
N ASN A 155 16.11 18.24 15.41
CA ASN A 155 15.56 19.13 14.41
C ASN A 155 16.37 19.03 13.12
N TYR A 156 15.65 18.99 12.02
CA TYR A 156 16.19 18.90 10.67
C TYR A 156 15.62 19.99 9.77
N GLN A 157 16.29 20.27 8.66
CA GLN A 157 15.84 21.19 7.62
C GLN A 157 15.98 20.55 6.24
N LEU A 158 14.89 20.52 5.48
CA LEU A 158 14.84 20.10 4.09
C LEU A 158 14.27 21.24 3.24
N GLY A 159 15.09 21.92 2.46
CA GLY A 159 14.67 23.13 1.77
C GLY A 159 14.26 24.23 2.74
N THR A 160 13.02 24.68 2.68
CA THR A 160 12.44 25.66 3.62
C THR A 160 11.71 25.01 4.79
N HIS A 161 11.50 23.69 4.74
CA HIS A 161 10.77 22.94 5.77
C HIS A 161 11.69 22.58 6.93
N THR A 162 11.27 22.90 8.15
CA THR A 162 11.94 22.49 9.39
C THR A 162 11.04 21.54 10.16
N PHE A 163 11.58 20.41 10.60
CA PHE A 163 10.85 19.38 11.32
C PHE A 163 11.72 18.74 12.40
N TYR A 164 11.09 18.02 13.33
CA TYR A 164 11.81 17.14 14.23
C TYR A 164 11.59 15.68 13.82
N ALA A 165 12.58 14.82 14.09
CA ALA A 165 12.47 13.39 13.86
C ALA A 165 13.42 12.59 14.75
N ASN A 166 13.06 11.32 15.00
CA ASN A 166 13.93 10.34 15.64
C ASN A 166 15.07 9.94 14.68
N ALA A 167 16.29 9.96 15.20
CA ALA A 167 17.50 9.68 14.43
C ALA A 167 17.75 8.19 14.16
N SER A 168 17.02 7.32 14.82
CA SER A 168 17.09 5.85 14.69
C SER A 168 15.75 5.22 15.04
N ALA A 169 15.56 3.96 14.68
CA ALA A 169 14.35 3.23 15.04
C ALA A 169 14.15 3.21 16.58
N PRO A 170 12.94 3.50 17.07
CA PRO A 170 12.62 3.43 18.49
C PRO A 170 12.65 1.99 18.98
N THR A 171 13.09 1.77 20.23
CA THR A 171 13.12 0.44 20.83
C THR A 171 12.11 0.34 21.97
N VAL A 172 11.52 -0.84 22.12
CA VAL A 172 10.58 -1.17 23.21
C VAL A 172 11.05 -2.43 23.97
N PRO A 173 10.59 -2.65 25.23
CA PRO A 173 10.85 -3.92 25.89
C PRO A 173 10.39 -5.11 25.04
N ALA A 174 11.17 -6.18 25.00
CA ALA A 174 10.84 -7.38 24.21
C ALA A 174 9.46 -7.97 24.56
N SER A 175 8.96 -7.76 25.77
CA SER A 175 7.61 -8.17 26.18
C SER A 175 6.48 -7.37 25.53
N LEU A 176 6.78 -6.22 24.93
CA LEU A 176 5.82 -5.35 24.25
C LEU A 176 5.99 -5.35 22.73
N SER A 177 7.11 -5.85 22.19
CA SER A 177 7.44 -5.75 20.77
C SER A 177 6.44 -6.44 19.85
N SER A 178 5.76 -7.49 20.31
CA SER A 178 4.70 -8.18 19.54
C SER A 178 3.33 -7.50 19.67
N LEU A 179 3.19 -6.50 20.52
CA LEU A 179 1.94 -5.76 20.72
C LEU A 179 1.92 -4.41 20.00
N ILE A 180 3.09 -3.79 19.81
CA ILE A 180 3.23 -2.45 19.25
C ILE A 180 3.56 -2.56 17.77
N ALA A 181 2.74 -1.95 16.93
CA ALA A 181 2.96 -1.85 15.49
C ALA A 181 3.81 -0.61 15.16
N SER A 182 3.44 0.56 15.71
CA SER A 182 4.12 1.82 15.48
C SER A 182 4.11 2.73 16.70
N ILE A 183 4.93 3.79 16.66
CA ILE A 183 4.94 4.89 17.62
C ILE A 183 4.87 6.20 16.83
N GLY A 184 3.68 6.56 16.38
CA GLY A 184 3.42 7.79 15.64
C GLY A 184 3.71 9.04 16.47
N GLY A 185 4.17 10.12 15.82
CA GLY A 185 4.45 11.41 16.44
C GLY A 185 5.87 11.60 16.99
N LEU A 186 6.78 10.62 16.81
CA LEU A 186 8.23 10.79 17.07
C LEU A 186 8.90 11.67 16.01
N ASP A 187 8.23 11.90 14.90
CA ASP A 187 8.58 12.88 13.89
C ASP A 187 7.34 13.64 13.41
N ASN A 188 7.57 14.80 12.80
CA ASN A 188 6.57 15.60 12.13
C ASN A 188 7.03 16.05 10.72
N SER A 189 7.86 15.21 10.12
CA SER A 189 8.45 15.46 8.80
C SER A 189 7.40 15.37 7.68
N VAL A 190 6.40 14.54 7.88
CA VAL A 190 5.32 14.25 6.93
C VAL A 190 4.02 14.90 7.40
N LYS A 191 3.29 15.45 6.45
CA LYS A 191 1.91 15.90 6.58
C LYS A 191 1.16 15.50 5.34
N LEU A 192 -0.03 14.97 5.52
CA LEU A 192 -0.90 14.75 4.38
C LEU A 192 -1.24 16.10 3.73
N HIS A 193 -1.35 16.09 2.45
CA HIS A 193 -1.74 17.26 1.68
C HIS A 193 -2.97 16.95 0.82
N PRO A 194 -3.80 17.96 0.56
CA PRO A 194 -4.94 17.77 -0.31
C PRO A 194 -4.46 17.49 -1.74
N LEU A 195 -5.12 16.56 -2.42
CA LEU A 195 -4.81 16.13 -3.78
C LEU A 195 -5.70 16.85 -4.82
N GLY A 196 -6.35 17.94 -4.43
CA GLY A 196 -7.10 18.84 -5.32
C GLY A 196 -6.20 19.91 -5.96
N GLN A 197 -6.40 20.14 -7.25
CA GLN A 197 -5.67 21.15 -8.02
C GLN A 197 -6.60 22.14 -8.69
N ARG A 198 -6.26 23.42 -8.61
CA ARG A 198 -6.97 24.48 -9.32
C ARG A 198 -6.43 24.69 -10.71
N LEU A 199 -7.31 25.00 -11.66
CA LEU A 199 -6.89 25.49 -12.96
C LEU A 199 -6.19 26.85 -12.78
N ASN A 200 -4.90 26.90 -13.11
CA ASN A 200 -4.11 28.13 -12.99
C ASN A 200 -4.44 29.06 -14.15
N SER A 201 -5.19 30.15 -13.89
CA SER A 201 -5.64 31.13 -14.88
C SER A 201 -4.52 31.90 -15.61
N GLN A 202 -3.27 31.73 -15.19
CA GLN A 202 -2.11 32.37 -15.81
C GLN A 202 -1.53 31.63 -17.03
N ARG A 203 -2.00 30.38 -17.29
CA ARG A 203 -1.56 29.66 -18.50
C ARG A 203 -2.57 29.82 -19.62
N GLY A 204 -2.07 30.31 -20.75
CA GLY A 204 -2.86 30.51 -21.95
C GLY A 204 -3.67 29.25 -22.30
N LYS A 205 -4.94 29.47 -22.64
CA LYS A 205 -5.89 28.42 -23.03
C LYS A 205 -5.20 27.40 -23.96
N PRO A 206 -5.29 26.09 -23.68
CA PRO A 206 -4.95 25.09 -24.67
C PRO A 206 -5.70 25.39 -25.96
N GLY A 207 -5.06 25.17 -27.12
CA GLY A 207 -5.57 25.56 -28.42
C GLY A 207 -7.03 25.13 -28.61
N SER A 208 -7.82 26.03 -29.11
CA SER A 208 -9.27 25.94 -29.34
C SER A 208 -9.66 24.73 -30.19
N GLY A 209 -9.79 23.58 -29.57
CA GLY A 209 -10.75 22.59 -29.99
C GLY A 209 -12.13 23.17 -29.65
N SER A 210 -13.02 23.26 -30.61
CA SER A 210 -14.35 23.82 -30.48
C SER A 210 -15.12 23.20 -29.33
N ARG A 211 -15.07 23.85 -28.16
CA ARG A 211 -16.00 23.57 -27.05
C ARG A 211 -17.37 24.02 -27.55
N THR A 212 -18.24 23.10 -27.93
CA THR A 212 -19.66 23.38 -28.01
C THR A 212 -20.15 23.59 -26.59
N ALA A 213 -20.09 24.85 -26.14
CA ALA A 213 -20.63 25.26 -24.87
C ALA A 213 -22.11 24.94 -24.85
N TYR A 214 -22.52 23.90 -24.14
CA TYR A 214 -23.86 23.86 -23.59
C TYR A 214 -23.99 25.12 -22.71
N ALA A 215 -25.04 25.89 -22.96
CA ALA A 215 -25.30 27.12 -22.23
C ALA A 215 -25.44 26.79 -20.74
N LYS A 216 -24.33 26.95 -19.99
CA LYS A 216 -24.33 26.83 -18.53
C LYS A 216 -25.20 27.95 -17.98
N PRO A 217 -26.18 27.68 -17.11
CA PRO A 217 -26.84 28.73 -16.38
C PRO A 217 -25.78 29.44 -15.51
N ASN A 218 -25.49 30.70 -15.82
CA ASN A 218 -24.55 31.54 -15.09
C ASN A 218 -23.07 31.10 -15.12
N ALA A 219 -22.33 31.41 -16.18
CA ALA A 219 -20.86 31.57 -16.28
C ALA A 219 -19.96 30.79 -15.25
N GLN A 220 -20.34 29.59 -14.86
CA GLN A 220 -19.56 28.71 -13.98
C GLN A 220 -18.49 27.99 -14.83
N SER A 221 -17.25 27.99 -14.33
CA SER A 221 -16.17 27.16 -14.91
C SER A 221 -16.23 25.76 -14.29
N GLY A 222 -15.89 24.72 -15.07
CA GLY A 222 -15.89 23.34 -14.60
C GLY A 222 -17.18 22.55 -14.90
N TYR A 223 -17.14 21.23 -14.74
CA TYR A 223 -18.29 20.34 -14.86
C TYR A 223 -19.18 20.43 -13.63
N GLY A 224 -20.48 20.57 -13.82
CA GLY A 224 -21.47 20.53 -12.74
C GLY A 224 -22.14 19.17 -12.61
N PRO A 225 -23.07 19.02 -11.63
CA PRO A 225 -23.73 17.73 -11.34
C PRO A 225 -24.38 17.07 -12.56
N ALA A 226 -25.03 17.83 -13.43
CA ALA A 226 -25.69 17.29 -14.63
C ALA A 226 -24.68 16.75 -15.66
N ASP A 227 -23.49 17.38 -15.74
CA ASP A 227 -22.42 16.94 -16.62
C ASP A 227 -21.83 15.60 -16.13
N LEU A 228 -21.59 15.48 -14.82
CA LEU A 228 -21.03 14.27 -14.19
C LEU A 228 -22.00 13.10 -14.23
N VAL A 229 -23.26 13.34 -13.84
CA VAL A 229 -24.34 12.34 -13.85
C VAL A 229 -24.58 11.82 -15.27
N GLY A 230 -24.48 12.69 -16.29
CA GLY A 230 -24.64 12.28 -17.69
C GLY A 230 -23.43 11.56 -18.23
N ALA A 231 -22.21 12.01 -17.89
CA ALA A 231 -20.98 11.40 -18.40
C ALA A 231 -20.76 9.99 -17.85
N TYR A 232 -21.02 9.76 -16.59
CA TYR A 232 -20.82 8.46 -15.94
C TYR A 232 -22.09 7.62 -15.80
N ASP A 233 -23.09 7.90 -16.64
CA ASP A 233 -24.37 7.16 -16.79
C ASP A 233 -25.12 6.90 -15.48
N ALA A 234 -25.06 7.85 -14.51
CA ALA A 234 -25.90 7.81 -13.31
C ALA A 234 -27.33 8.29 -13.58
N GLY A 235 -27.59 8.90 -14.74
CA GLY A 235 -28.87 9.47 -15.16
C GLY A 235 -30.08 8.55 -15.01
N PRO A 236 -30.03 7.27 -15.45
CA PRO A 236 -31.12 6.32 -15.25
C PRO A 236 -31.45 6.05 -13.77
N LEU A 237 -30.44 6.01 -12.89
CA LEU A 237 -30.65 5.86 -11.44
C LEU A 237 -31.34 7.10 -10.88
N HIS A 238 -30.86 8.29 -11.20
CA HIS A 238 -31.43 9.56 -10.76
C HIS A 238 -32.88 9.74 -11.24
N GLN A 239 -33.17 9.40 -12.48
CA GLN A 239 -34.53 9.42 -13.03
C GLN A 239 -35.48 8.45 -12.32
N ALA A 240 -34.95 7.33 -11.84
CA ALA A 240 -35.70 6.35 -11.03
C ALA A 240 -35.88 6.79 -9.55
N GLY A 241 -35.31 7.93 -9.15
CA GLY A 241 -35.36 8.44 -7.78
C GLY A 241 -34.32 7.80 -6.85
N VAL A 242 -33.35 7.06 -7.40
CA VAL A 242 -32.22 6.47 -6.69
C VAL A 242 -31.13 7.53 -6.60
N LEU A 243 -31.05 8.19 -5.45
CA LEU A 243 -30.30 9.42 -5.21
C LEU A 243 -29.36 9.32 -3.99
N GLY A 244 -29.10 8.09 -3.51
CA GLY A 244 -28.35 7.83 -2.28
C GLY A 244 -29.22 7.82 -1.01
N ASN A 245 -30.54 7.60 -1.13
CA ASN A 245 -31.42 7.55 0.04
C ASN A 245 -31.01 6.45 1.02
N ASN A 246 -31.02 6.75 2.31
CA ASN A 246 -30.61 5.85 3.41
C ASN A 246 -29.14 5.38 3.31
N GLN A 247 -28.33 6.04 2.50
CA GLN A 247 -26.88 5.85 2.50
C GLN A 247 -26.21 6.97 3.27
N THR A 248 -25.09 6.64 3.90
CA THR A 248 -24.24 7.60 4.60
C THR A 248 -22.83 7.51 4.05
N VAL A 249 -22.27 8.65 3.70
CA VAL A 249 -20.89 8.82 3.27
C VAL A 249 -20.11 9.55 4.36
N ALA A 250 -19.02 8.97 4.85
CA ALA A 250 -18.02 9.64 5.66
C ALA A 250 -17.07 10.40 4.73
N VAL A 251 -16.79 11.64 5.05
CA VAL A 251 -15.81 12.49 4.38
C VAL A 251 -14.65 12.67 5.34
N PHE A 252 -13.47 12.13 4.99
CA PHE A 252 -12.27 12.22 5.81
C PHE A 252 -11.53 13.52 5.53
N GLU A 253 -11.35 14.37 6.56
CA GLU A 253 -10.83 15.71 6.39
C GLU A 253 -9.79 16.09 7.44
N LEU A 254 -8.80 16.89 7.03
CA LEU A 254 -7.76 17.41 7.89
C LEU A 254 -7.75 18.95 7.95
N ASP A 255 -8.86 19.56 7.54
CA ASP A 255 -9.19 20.98 7.66
C ASP A 255 -10.70 21.14 7.81
N GLY A 256 -11.16 22.34 8.13
CA GLY A 256 -12.58 22.67 8.16
C GLY A 256 -13.04 23.35 6.86
N TYR A 257 -14.33 23.67 6.76
CA TYR A 257 -14.96 24.30 5.60
C TYR A 257 -15.95 25.36 5.96
N GLN A 258 -16.42 26.13 4.96
CA GLN A 258 -17.45 27.14 5.12
C GLN A 258 -18.82 26.58 4.71
N SER A 259 -19.68 26.22 5.66
CA SER A 259 -20.98 25.58 5.39
C SER A 259 -21.93 26.42 4.52
N SER A 260 -21.75 27.76 4.49
CA SER A 260 -22.51 28.63 3.58
C SER A 260 -22.13 28.40 2.11
N ASP A 261 -20.90 27.98 1.84
CA ASP A 261 -20.42 27.74 0.49
C ASP A 261 -21.04 26.46 -0.08
N VAL A 262 -21.03 25.39 0.69
CA VAL A 262 -21.78 24.16 0.37
C VAL A 262 -23.27 24.43 0.18
N THR A 263 -23.86 25.27 1.04
CA THR A 263 -25.27 25.66 0.90
C THR A 263 -25.51 26.38 -0.42
N GLN A 264 -24.59 27.28 -0.82
CA GLN A 264 -24.70 28.03 -2.09
C GLN A 264 -24.57 27.07 -3.30
N TYR A 265 -23.66 26.07 -3.24
CA TYR A 265 -23.55 25.04 -4.27
C TYR A 265 -24.87 24.26 -4.43
N LEU A 266 -25.38 23.71 -3.32
CA LEU A 266 -26.62 22.92 -3.31
C LEU A 266 -27.82 23.71 -3.86
N GLN A 267 -27.95 24.97 -3.49
CA GLN A 267 -29.02 25.87 -3.99
C GLN A 267 -28.85 26.14 -5.50
N THR A 268 -27.63 26.42 -5.95
CA THR A 268 -27.37 26.74 -7.34
C THR A 268 -27.74 25.60 -8.28
N TYR A 269 -27.42 24.37 -7.89
CA TYR A 269 -27.70 23.18 -8.70
C TYR A 269 -29.02 22.48 -8.33
N ASN A 270 -29.82 23.07 -7.40
CA ASN A 270 -31.11 22.53 -6.95
C ASN A 270 -31.00 21.05 -6.47
N LEU A 271 -29.96 20.74 -5.73
CA LEU A 271 -29.70 19.40 -5.17
C LEU A 271 -30.52 19.09 -3.89
N GLY A 272 -31.30 20.02 -3.44
CA GLY A 272 -32.07 19.91 -2.19
C GLY A 272 -31.24 20.28 -0.97
N SER A 273 -31.46 19.57 0.14
CA SER A 273 -30.77 19.81 1.42
C SER A 273 -30.41 18.47 2.03
N PRO A 274 -29.33 17.81 1.56
CA PRO A 274 -28.84 16.61 2.21
C PRO A 274 -28.49 16.89 3.67
N SER A 275 -28.54 15.86 4.52
CA SER A 275 -28.08 15.97 5.90
C SER A 275 -26.56 15.95 5.91
N ILE A 276 -25.93 17.04 6.33
CA ILE A 276 -24.47 17.16 6.49
C ILE A 276 -24.19 17.48 7.97
N SER A 277 -23.31 16.74 8.58
CA SER A 277 -22.94 16.91 10.00
C SER A 277 -21.46 16.70 10.21
N ASN A 278 -20.87 17.35 11.19
CA ASN A 278 -19.44 17.29 11.48
C ASN A 278 -19.15 16.44 12.73
N VAL A 279 -18.06 15.70 12.68
CA VAL A 279 -17.44 15.02 13.83
C VAL A 279 -16.04 15.58 13.98
N LEU A 280 -15.80 16.36 15.01
CA LEU A 280 -14.50 16.96 15.31
C LEU A 280 -13.67 15.96 16.13
N VAL A 281 -12.48 15.62 15.63
CA VAL A 281 -11.56 14.66 16.24
C VAL A 281 -10.44 15.42 16.94
N ASP A 282 -9.92 14.91 18.05
CA ASP A 282 -8.78 15.41 18.83
C ASP A 282 -8.85 16.91 19.17
N GLY A 283 -10.06 17.40 19.40
CA GLY A 283 -10.27 18.81 19.74
C GLY A 283 -10.02 19.77 18.58
N PHE A 284 -10.02 19.29 17.35
CA PHE A 284 -10.06 20.15 16.17
C PHE A 284 -11.28 21.07 16.26
N ASN A 285 -11.13 22.32 15.82
CA ASN A 285 -12.18 23.33 16.06
C ASN A 285 -13.10 23.57 14.86
N GLY A 286 -12.92 22.83 13.76
CA GLY A 286 -13.72 22.96 12.53
C GLY A 286 -13.50 24.27 11.76
N SER A 287 -12.43 25.01 12.06
CA SER A 287 -12.15 26.27 11.35
C SER A 287 -11.62 26.00 9.95
N ALA A 288 -12.22 26.65 8.95
CA ALA A 288 -11.78 26.59 7.56
C ALA A 288 -10.40 27.24 7.38
N GLY A 289 -9.43 26.47 6.93
CA GLY A 289 -8.05 26.87 6.70
C GLY A 289 -7.64 26.86 5.22
N ALA A 290 -6.37 26.57 4.97
CA ALA A 290 -5.82 26.50 3.62
C ALA A 290 -6.35 25.30 2.81
N GLY A 291 -6.76 24.24 3.48
CA GLY A 291 -7.34 23.02 2.90
C GLY A 291 -8.86 23.08 2.68
N ALA A 292 -9.55 24.17 3.08
CA ALA A 292 -11.01 24.24 3.03
C ALA A 292 -11.62 23.95 1.65
N ILE A 293 -10.91 24.28 0.57
CA ILE A 293 -11.37 23.97 -0.79
C ILE A 293 -11.46 22.47 -1.05
N GLU A 294 -10.59 21.69 -0.42
CA GLU A 294 -10.64 20.23 -0.51
C GLU A 294 -11.90 19.68 0.14
N VAL A 295 -12.17 20.16 1.37
CA VAL A 295 -13.37 19.75 2.12
C VAL A 295 -14.65 20.12 1.38
N GLU A 296 -14.70 21.32 0.78
CA GLU A 296 -15.85 21.78 -0.03
C GLU A 296 -16.00 20.94 -1.30
N LEU A 297 -14.88 20.61 -1.99
CA LEU A 297 -14.86 19.76 -3.16
C LEU A 297 -15.49 18.39 -2.85
N ASP A 298 -15.03 17.73 -1.80
CA ASP A 298 -15.50 16.38 -1.45
C ASP A 298 -17.00 16.37 -1.13
N ILE A 299 -17.45 17.31 -0.28
CA ILE A 299 -18.86 17.43 0.10
C ILE A 299 -19.73 17.72 -1.12
N GLU A 300 -19.31 18.63 -2.00
CA GLU A 300 -20.07 19.07 -3.16
C GLU A 300 -20.15 18.00 -4.24
N VAL A 301 -19.06 17.24 -4.49
CA VAL A 301 -19.05 16.16 -5.47
C VAL A 301 -19.86 14.95 -4.98
N VAL A 302 -19.77 14.57 -3.70
CA VAL A 302 -20.67 13.55 -3.12
C VAL A 302 -22.14 13.98 -3.29
N ALA A 303 -22.46 15.26 -3.01
CA ALA A 303 -23.82 15.76 -3.18
C ALA A 303 -24.26 15.83 -4.65
N ALA A 304 -23.34 16.04 -5.58
CA ALA A 304 -23.62 16.00 -7.02
C ALA A 304 -24.06 14.62 -7.49
N MET A 305 -23.38 13.56 -7.00
CA MET A 305 -23.67 12.19 -7.42
C MET A 305 -24.76 11.52 -6.58
N ALA A 306 -24.90 11.88 -5.31
CA ALA A 306 -25.86 11.30 -4.36
C ALA A 306 -26.57 12.38 -3.53
N PRO A 307 -27.44 13.19 -4.11
CA PRO A 307 -28.03 14.38 -3.45
C PRO A 307 -28.98 14.08 -2.28
N LYS A 308 -29.19 12.81 -1.95
CA LYS A 308 -30.00 12.35 -0.80
C LYS A 308 -29.18 11.53 0.21
N ALA A 309 -27.91 11.29 -0.06
CA ALA A 309 -27.04 10.66 0.93
C ALA A 309 -26.82 11.58 2.12
N THR A 310 -26.76 11.01 3.31
CA THR A 310 -26.24 11.69 4.50
C THR A 310 -24.74 11.79 4.40
N GLN A 311 -24.18 12.93 4.76
CA GLN A 311 -22.71 13.09 4.83
C GLN A 311 -22.29 13.36 6.28
N ILE A 312 -21.28 12.67 6.75
CA ILE A 312 -20.62 12.91 8.03
C ILE A 312 -19.18 13.31 7.75
N VAL A 313 -18.87 14.59 7.96
CA VAL A 313 -17.52 15.13 7.77
C VAL A 313 -16.74 14.89 9.05
N TYR A 314 -15.71 14.05 8.98
CA TYR A 314 -14.78 13.76 10.07
C TYR A 314 -13.56 14.65 9.92
N GLU A 315 -13.44 15.65 10.79
CA GLU A 315 -12.41 16.68 10.73
C GLU A 315 -11.40 16.47 11.86
N GLY A 316 -10.15 16.14 11.52
CA GLY A 316 -9.04 15.97 12.47
C GLY A 316 -7.87 16.92 12.22
N PRO A 317 -6.96 17.09 13.19
CA PRO A 317 -5.74 17.87 12.97
C PRO A 317 -4.78 17.10 12.05
N ASN A 318 -4.13 17.81 11.14
CA ASN A 318 -3.13 17.23 10.23
C ASN A 318 -1.80 16.95 10.96
N THR A 319 -1.84 15.94 11.81
CA THR A 319 -0.71 15.36 12.56
C THR A 319 -0.84 13.84 12.48
N THR A 320 0.23 13.08 12.68
CA THR A 320 0.18 11.60 12.67
C THR A 320 -0.90 11.07 13.60
N GLN A 321 -1.00 11.58 14.84
CA GLN A 321 -2.08 11.20 15.75
C GLN A 321 -3.45 11.53 15.16
N GLY A 322 -3.69 12.77 14.74
CA GLY A 322 -5.00 13.20 14.25
C GLY A 322 -5.45 12.46 13.00
N VAL A 323 -4.51 12.11 12.10
CA VAL A 323 -4.78 11.28 10.93
C VAL A 323 -5.27 9.89 11.35
N ASN A 324 -4.51 9.20 12.21
CA ASN A 324 -4.86 7.87 12.71
C ASN A 324 -6.18 7.87 13.46
N ASP A 325 -6.38 8.86 14.33
CA ASP A 325 -7.60 8.97 15.14
C ASP A 325 -8.82 9.27 14.27
N THR A 326 -8.67 10.05 13.18
CA THR A 326 -9.76 10.34 12.25
C THR A 326 -10.18 9.09 11.48
N TYR A 327 -9.24 8.32 10.91
CA TYR A 327 -9.55 7.03 10.29
C TYR A 327 -10.17 6.05 11.29
N ASN A 328 -9.55 5.93 12.46
CA ASN A 328 -10.03 5.03 13.49
C ASN A 328 -11.42 5.42 14.03
N LYS A 329 -11.72 6.72 14.07
CA LYS A 329 -13.05 7.23 14.45
C LYS A 329 -14.12 6.86 13.43
N ILE A 330 -13.83 6.92 12.13
CA ILE A 330 -14.76 6.52 11.07
C ILE A 330 -15.13 5.04 11.23
N VAL A 331 -14.14 4.15 11.36
CA VAL A 331 -14.41 2.71 11.48
C VAL A 331 -15.04 2.35 12.81
N THR A 332 -14.61 2.92 13.95
CA THR A 332 -15.19 2.60 15.26
C THR A 332 -16.59 3.18 15.45
N ASP A 333 -16.93 4.29 14.82
CA ASP A 333 -18.30 4.82 14.79
C ASP A 333 -19.21 3.96 13.90
N ASN A 334 -18.69 3.42 12.81
CA ASN A 334 -19.39 2.62 11.79
C ASN A 334 -20.77 3.16 11.41
N LYS A 335 -20.85 4.51 11.29
CA LYS A 335 -22.08 5.22 10.94
C LYS A 335 -22.26 5.38 9.43
N ALA A 336 -21.17 5.26 8.68
CA ALA A 336 -21.14 5.37 7.24
C ALA A 336 -20.80 4.03 6.58
N GLN A 337 -21.43 3.76 5.44
CA GLN A 337 -21.20 2.58 4.62
C GLN A 337 -20.12 2.84 3.55
N ILE A 338 -19.79 4.10 3.37
CA ILE A 338 -18.89 4.57 2.32
C ILE A 338 -18.00 5.65 2.92
N THR A 339 -16.73 5.73 2.49
CA THR A 339 -15.81 6.80 2.88
C THR A 339 -15.09 7.34 1.66
N THR A 340 -14.98 8.68 1.54
CA THR A 340 -14.08 9.35 0.60
C THR A 340 -12.89 9.93 1.34
N ILE A 341 -11.73 9.89 0.69
CA ILE A 341 -10.44 10.34 1.24
C ILE A 341 -9.68 11.04 0.14
N SER A 342 -9.45 12.34 0.30
CA SER A 342 -8.79 13.20 -0.67
C SER A 342 -7.46 13.78 -0.16
N TRP A 343 -6.99 13.29 0.98
CA TRP A 343 -5.73 13.65 1.58
C TRP A 343 -4.75 12.48 1.50
N GLY A 344 -3.57 12.75 0.99
CA GLY A 344 -2.56 11.72 0.81
C GLY A 344 -1.13 12.23 0.99
N GLU A 345 -0.22 11.29 0.94
CA GLU A 345 1.23 11.52 0.98
C GLU A 345 1.94 10.33 0.33
N CYS A 346 3.10 10.60 -0.23
CA CYS A 346 3.96 9.56 -0.77
C CYS A 346 4.10 8.36 0.20
N GLU A 347 3.84 7.14 -0.28
CA GLU A 347 3.88 5.92 0.53
C GLU A 347 5.20 5.77 1.29
N THR A 348 6.33 5.97 0.63
CA THR A 348 7.64 5.81 1.26
C THR A 348 7.96 6.90 2.28
N ALA A 349 7.33 8.08 2.20
CA ALA A 349 7.50 9.14 3.19
C ALA A 349 6.77 8.84 4.50
N SER A 350 5.64 8.12 4.44
CA SER A 350 4.87 7.72 5.63
C SER A 350 5.61 6.73 6.52
N GLY A 351 6.49 5.89 5.94
CA GLY A 351 7.24 4.87 6.67
C GLY A 351 6.43 3.60 6.96
N ALA A 352 7.08 2.43 6.87
CA ALA A 352 6.41 1.13 6.88
C ALA A 352 5.61 0.84 8.18
N ALA A 353 6.08 1.30 9.34
CA ALA A 353 5.38 1.06 10.61
C ALA A 353 4.07 1.86 10.70
N GLU A 354 4.04 3.09 10.18
CA GLU A 354 2.83 3.91 10.12
C GLU A 354 1.83 3.35 9.12
N LEU A 355 2.30 2.95 7.93
CA LEU A 355 1.48 2.26 6.94
C LEU A 355 0.84 0.98 7.49
N GLN A 356 1.56 0.22 8.33
CA GLN A 356 0.99 -0.96 8.99
C GLN A 356 -0.11 -0.61 10.01
N THR A 357 0.03 0.51 10.73
CA THR A 357 -1.03 0.97 11.64
C THR A 357 -2.27 1.38 10.87
N LEU A 358 -2.10 2.10 9.78
CA LEU A 358 -3.20 2.48 8.89
C LEU A 358 -3.86 1.24 8.27
N ASP A 359 -3.09 0.29 7.74
CA ASP A 359 -3.59 -0.99 7.20
C ASP A 359 -4.46 -1.76 8.23
N ASN A 360 -4.04 -1.79 9.51
CA ASN A 360 -4.83 -2.43 10.56
C ASN A 360 -6.20 -1.76 10.76
N ILE A 361 -6.28 -0.44 10.64
CA ILE A 361 -7.53 0.32 10.73
C ILE A 361 -8.40 0.09 9.48
N LEU A 362 -7.81 0.13 8.29
CA LEU A 362 -8.51 -0.07 7.02
C LEU A 362 -9.02 -1.53 6.88
N LYS A 363 -8.30 -2.51 7.40
CA LYS A 363 -8.79 -3.91 7.52
C LYS A 363 -10.06 -4.01 8.36
N GLN A 364 -10.15 -3.25 9.45
CA GLN A 364 -11.39 -3.18 10.22
C GLN A 364 -12.52 -2.61 9.36
N GLY A 365 -12.30 -1.50 8.66
CA GLY A 365 -13.31 -0.91 7.77
C GLY A 365 -13.78 -1.91 6.71
N SER A 366 -12.86 -2.69 6.12
CA SER A 366 -13.19 -3.75 5.17
C SER A 366 -14.00 -4.89 5.82
N ALA A 367 -13.66 -5.30 7.06
CA ALA A 367 -14.42 -6.31 7.81
C ALA A 367 -15.82 -5.82 8.21
N GLU A 368 -15.99 -4.53 8.40
CA GLU A 368 -17.28 -3.89 8.70
C GLU A 368 -18.09 -3.56 7.43
N GLY A 369 -17.53 -3.83 6.26
CA GLY A 369 -18.20 -3.60 4.98
C GLY A 369 -18.32 -2.12 4.62
N ILE A 370 -17.32 -1.31 4.93
CA ILE A 370 -17.21 0.08 4.51
C ILE A 370 -16.46 0.13 3.18
N ALA A 371 -17.07 0.73 2.16
CA ALA A 371 -16.41 1.00 0.89
C ALA A 371 -15.59 2.27 1.02
N MET A 372 -14.26 2.18 0.98
CA MET A 372 -13.36 3.31 1.16
C MET A 372 -12.68 3.63 -0.18
N PHE A 373 -12.74 4.89 -0.61
CA PHE A 373 -12.15 5.40 -1.85
C PHE A 373 -11.13 6.47 -1.52
N ALA A 374 -9.90 6.32 -2.00
CA ALA A 374 -8.83 7.28 -1.79
C ALA A 374 -8.28 7.79 -3.12
N ALA A 375 -8.05 9.08 -3.21
CA ALA A 375 -7.32 9.70 -4.29
C ALA A 375 -5.92 9.10 -4.42
N ALA A 376 -5.50 8.72 -5.64
CA ALA A 376 -4.28 7.96 -5.87
C ALA A 376 -3.03 8.82 -6.08
N GLY A 377 -3.15 10.14 -5.97
CA GLY A 377 -2.06 11.08 -6.17
C GLY A 377 -2.18 11.93 -7.43
N ASP A 378 -1.48 13.05 -7.44
CA ASP A 378 -1.55 14.08 -8.50
C ASP A 378 -0.23 14.33 -9.21
N SER A 379 0.79 13.54 -8.92
CA SER A 379 2.14 13.65 -9.50
C SER A 379 2.46 12.55 -10.50
N GLY A 380 1.42 11.88 -11.01
CA GLY A 380 1.55 10.73 -11.90
C GLY A 380 2.21 9.54 -11.20
N ALA A 381 3.22 8.95 -11.82
CA ALA A 381 3.96 7.85 -11.23
C ALA A 381 5.04 8.29 -10.20
N TYR A 382 5.07 9.58 -9.81
CA TYR A 382 6.16 10.19 -9.05
C TYR A 382 5.66 10.91 -7.78
N ASP A 383 4.77 10.27 -7.01
CA ASP A 383 4.08 10.90 -5.88
C ASP A 383 5.01 11.32 -4.72
N CYS A 384 6.27 10.85 -4.67
CA CYS A 384 7.28 11.38 -3.76
C CYS A 384 7.89 12.74 -4.18
N ASN A 385 7.39 13.36 -5.24
CA ASN A 385 7.86 14.64 -5.75
C ASN A 385 9.36 14.65 -6.10
N ASP A 386 9.89 13.52 -6.51
CA ASP A 386 11.26 13.34 -6.97
C ASP A 386 11.29 12.53 -8.30
N THR A 387 12.39 11.89 -8.63
CA THR A 387 12.55 11.11 -9.87
C THR A 387 12.28 9.62 -9.70
N ASN A 388 11.94 9.15 -8.49
CA ASN A 388 11.66 7.77 -8.20
C ASN A 388 10.18 7.48 -8.44
N LEU A 389 9.91 6.29 -8.95
CA LEU A 389 8.54 5.80 -9.08
C LEU A 389 7.98 5.48 -7.69
N ALA A 390 6.81 6.02 -7.38
CA ALA A 390 6.15 5.83 -6.10
C ALA A 390 4.65 6.04 -6.23
N VAL A 391 3.90 5.41 -5.35
CA VAL A 391 2.45 5.58 -5.20
C VAL A 391 2.13 6.41 -3.97
N ASP A 392 0.90 6.88 -3.87
CA ASP A 392 0.39 7.63 -2.73
C ASP A 392 -0.21 6.70 -1.66
N SER A 393 -0.17 7.12 -0.42
CA SER A 393 -0.87 6.54 0.72
C SER A 393 -2.03 7.48 1.14
N PRO A 394 -3.25 6.95 1.40
CA PRO A 394 -3.56 5.53 1.63
C PRO A 394 -3.92 4.72 0.38
N ALA A 395 -3.97 5.30 -0.83
CA ALA A 395 -4.42 4.61 -2.04
C ALA A 395 -3.63 3.31 -2.36
N GLY A 396 -2.37 3.24 -1.92
CA GLY A 396 -1.51 2.06 -2.03
C GLY A 396 -1.90 0.90 -1.12
N ASP A 397 -2.75 1.10 -0.11
CA ASP A 397 -3.17 0.04 0.82
C ASP A 397 -4.08 -0.99 0.14
N PRO A 398 -3.93 -2.31 0.43
CA PRO A 398 -4.77 -3.35 -0.16
C PRO A 398 -6.21 -3.39 0.34
N ASN A 399 -6.58 -2.62 1.37
CA ASN A 399 -7.92 -2.58 1.97
C ASN A 399 -8.71 -1.32 1.61
N ILE A 400 -8.25 -0.55 0.63
CA ILE A 400 -8.88 0.66 0.11
C ILE A 400 -8.92 0.63 -1.42
N THR A 401 -9.83 1.37 -2.03
CA THR A 401 -9.90 1.54 -3.49
C THR A 401 -9.13 2.80 -3.87
N GLY A 402 -8.00 2.63 -4.55
CA GLY A 402 -7.22 3.74 -5.10
C GLY A 402 -7.87 4.27 -6.38
N VAL A 403 -8.15 5.58 -6.42
CA VAL A 403 -8.85 6.24 -7.52
C VAL A 403 -7.91 7.16 -8.28
N GLY A 404 -7.56 6.79 -9.50
CA GLY A 404 -6.71 7.53 -10.42
C GLY A 404 -7.43 8.65 -11.16
N GLY A 405 -6.71 9.32 -12.05
CA GLY A 405 -7.18 10.52 -12.74
C GLY A 405 -7.18 10.44 -14.26
N THR A 406 -8.27 10.87 -14.86
CA THR A 406 -8.44 10.99 -16.31
C THR A 406 -8.73 12.44 -16.75
N ASN A 407 -8.68 12.69 -18.05
CA ASN A 407 -9.19 13.89 -18.70
C ASN A 407 -10.45 13.50 -19.47
N LEU A 408 -11.60 13.95 -19.00
CA LEU A 408 -12.92 13.63 -19.55
C LEU A 408 -13.33 14.62 -20.64
N GLN A 409 -13.81 14.09 -21.73
CA GLN A 409 -14.49 14.87 -22.78
C GLN A 409 -15.97 14.49 -22.84
N ILE A 410 -16.84 15.43 -22.55
CA ILE A 410 -18.29 15.24 -22.60
C ILE A 410 -18.83 15.57 -23.98
N ASN A 411 -19.65 14.68 -24.54
CA ASN A 411 -20.31 14.88 -25.84
C ASN A 411 -21.84 14.90 -25.63
N ASN A 412 -22.45 16.06 -25.89
CA ASN A 412 -23.90 16.26 -25.76
C ASN A 412 -24.47 15.86 -24.37
N GLY A 413 -23.73 16.11 -23.28
CA GLY A 413 -24.15 15.79 -21.92
C GLY A 413 -24.04 14.31 -21.54
N ALA A 414 -23.34 13.50 -22.34
CA ALA A 414 -23.04 12.11 -22.09
C ALA A 414 -21.52 11.86 -22.22
N TYR A 415 -21.08 10.70 -21.83
CA TYR A 415 -19.69 10.26 -22.02
C TYR A 415 -19.26 10.42 -23.50
N GLY A 416 -18.12 11.03 -23.70
CA GLY A 416 -17.54 11.19 -25.02
C GLY A 416 -16.28 10.36 -25.20
N SER A 417 -15.26 10.65 -24.41
CA SER A 417 -13.99 9.89 -24.34
C SER A 417 -13.18 10.31 -23.12
N GLU A 418 -12.27 9.47 -22.73
CA GLU A 418 -11.28 9.77 -21.69
C GLU A 418 -9.87 9.41 -22.16
N SER A 419 -8.91 10.13 -21.63
CA SER A 419 -7.49 9.78 -21.65
C SER A 419 -6.92 9.92 -20.23
N VAL A 420 -5.84 9.24 -19.94
CA VAL A 420 -5.16 9.45 -18.64
C VAL A 420 -4.77 10.92 -18.50
N TRP A 421 -5.03 11.50 -17.32
CA TRP A 421 -4.58 12.85 -17.01
C TRP A 421 -3.06 12.88 -16.90
N SER A 422 -2.42 13.80 -17.65
CA SER A 422 -0.97 13.96 -17.68
C SER A 422 -0.58 15.33 -18.20
N ASN A 423 0.19 16.06 -17.44
CA ASN A 423 0.69 17.40 -17.80
C ASN A 423 2.14 17.59 -17.34
N ALA A 424 3.10 17.11 -18.13
CA ALA A 424 4.52 17.23 -17.87
C ALA A 424 5.02 18.69 -17.78
N SER A 425 4.24 19.68 -18.23
CA SER A 425 4.60 21.09 -18.13
C SER A 425 4.14 21.76 -16.84
N ASP A 426 3.32 21.09 -16.04
CA ASP A 426 2.84 21.59 -14.76
C ASP A 426 3.70 21.05 -13.59
N THR A 427 4.80 21.74 -13.33
CA THR A 427 5.80 21.33 -12.35
C THR A 427 5.59 22.00 -10.97
N GLN A 428 4.35 22.32 -10.62
CA GLN A 428 4.07 22.97 -9.33
C GLN A 428 4.16 21.99 -8.15
N ARG A 429 3.71 20.75 -8.33
CA ARG A 429 3.76 19.71 -7.30
C ARG A 429 4.98 18.82 -7.47
N SER A 430 5.23 18.34 -8.66
CA SER A 430 6.34 17.44 -8.95
C SER A 430 7.24 18.00 -10.06
N PRO A 431 8.55 17.83 -9.99
CA PRO A 431 9.46 18.20 -11.09
C PRO A 431 9.15 17.48 -12.41
N GLN A 432 8.44 16.35 -12.34
CA GLN A 432 8.06 15.53 -13.51
C GLN A 432 6.76 16.01 -14.17
N GLY A 433 5.96 16.78 -13.46
CA GLY A 433 4.67 17.27 -13.93
C GLY A 433 3.53 16.92 -12.98
N SER A 434 2.29 17.16 -13.40
CA SER A 434 1.08 16.71 -12.73
C SER A 434 0.34 15.65 -13.57
N GLY A 435 -0.38 14.74 -12.90
CA GLY A 435 -1.10 13.66 -13.56
C GLY A 435 -1.70 12.68 -12.55
N GLY A 436 -2.62 11.82 -13.01
CA GLY A 436 -3.25 10.82 -12.15
C GLY A 436 -2.23 9.86 -11.54
N GLY A 437 -2.25 9.70 -10.22
CA GLY A 437 -1.35 8.84 -9.48
C GLY A 437 -1.52 7.37 -9.85
N GLY A 438 -0.43 6.61 -9.79
CA GLY A 438 -0.46 5.18 -10.06
C GLY A 438 0.93 4.58 -10.27
N GLY A 439 1.02 3.30 -10.02
CA GLY A 439 2.26 2.54 -10.06
C GLY A 439 2.19 1.29 -9.20
N ILE A 440 3.28 0.95 -8.54
CA ILE A 440 3.41 -0.26 -7.72
C ILE A 440 3.86 0.14 -6.31
N SER A 441 3.14 -0.33 -5.31
CA SER A 441 3.50 -0.15 -3.90
C SER A 441 4.87 -0.75 -3.59
N ASN A 442 5.65 -0.06 -2.79
CA ASN A 442 6.90 -0.57 -2.25
C ASN A 442 6.70 -1.35 -0.93
N THR A 443 5.52 -1.21 -0.31
CA THR A 443 5.23 -1.75 1.02
C THR A 443 4.32 -2.98 0.97
N PHE A 444 3.26 -2.92 0.16
CA PHE A 444 2.21 -3.91 0.19
C PHE A 444 2.33 -4.95 -0.93
N ALA A 445 2.21 -6.23 -0.54
CA ALA A 445 2.13 -7.32 -1.50
C ALA A 445 0.81 -7.26 -2.30
N GLN A 446 0.82 -7.79 -3.52
CA GLN A 446 -0.36 -7.89 -4.36
C GLN A 446 -1.43 -8.73 -3.67
N PRO A 447 -2.63 -8.18 -3.40
CA PRO A 447 -3.70 -8.91 -2.74
C PRO A 447 -4.32 -9.97 -3.68
N SER A 448 -4.92 -11.00 -3.09
CA SER A 448 -5.46 -12.14 -3.84
C SER A 448 -6.62 -11.78 -4.78
N TRP A 449 -7.35 -10.71 -4.50
CA TRP A 449 -8.43 -10.22 -5.35
C TRP A 449 -7.93 -9.41 -6.55
N GLN A 450 -6.70 -8.89 -6.53
CA GLN A 450 -6.14 -8.10 -7.63
C GLN A 450 -5.73 -9.00 -8.78
N THR A 451 -6.72 -9.43 -9.57
CA THR A 451 -6.58 -10.38 -10.67
C THR A 451 -7.41 -9.94 -11.87
N GLY A 452 -7.03 -10.37 -13.06
CA GLY A 452 -7.77 -10.10 -14.30
C GLY A 452 -6.87 -9.73 -15.47
N PRO A 453 -7.45 -9.50 -16.66
CA PRO A 453 -6.69 -9.06 -17.82
C PRO A 453 -5.93 -7.75 -17.56
N GLY A 454 -4.65 -7.68 -17.93
CA GLY A 454 -3.80 -6.51 -17.75
C GLY A 454 -3.15 -6.39 -16.36
N VAL A 455 -3.73 -6.96 -15.29
CA VAL A 455 -3.15 -6.90 -13.93
C VAL A 455 -1.75 -7.50 -13.88
N LYS A 456 -1.52 -8.60 -14.60
CA LYS A 456 -0.17 -9.12 -14.76
C LYS A 456 0.45 -8.56 -16.04
N ASN A 457 1.31 -7.59 -15.89
CA ASN A 457 1.95 -6.84 -16.98
C ASN A 457 3.48 -6.84 -16.85
N GLN A 458 4.18 -6.12 -17.73
CA GLN A 458 5.63 -6.08 -17.74
C GLN A 458 6.28 -5.37 -16.54
N TYR A 459 5.51 -4.61 -15.78
CA TYR A 459 5.98 -3.85 -14.60
C TYR A 459 5.71 -4.60 -13.30
N SER A 460 4.77 -5.58 -13.31
CA SER A 460 4.36 -6.31 -12.10
C SER A 460 5.54 -7.02 -11.43
N ASN A 461 5.70 -6.80 -10.14
CA ASN A 461 6.77 -7.39 -9.32
C ASN A 461 6.24 -8.25 -8.16
N GLY A 462 4.92 -8.40 -8.05
CA GLY A 462 4.24 -9.15 -6.98
C GLY A 462 3.73 -8.27 -5.84
N ASN A 463 3.88 -6.95 -5.98
CA ASN A 463 3.31 -5.98 -5.05
C ASN A 463 1.99 -5.42 -5.57
N ARG A 464 1.27 -4.72 -4.69
CA ARG A 464 0.01 -4.03 -4.93
C ARG A 464 0.18 -3.01 -6.06
N GLU A 465 -0.72 -3.04 -7.02
CA GLU A 465 -0.77 -2.15 -8.19
C GLU A 465 -1.90 -1.12 -8.04
N VAL A 466 -1.62 0.14 -8.34
CA VAL A 466 -2.49 1.31 -8.18
C VAL A 466 -2.53 2.07 -9.51
N PRO A 467 -3.66 2.71 -9.87
CA PRO A 467 -4.93 2.77 -9.19
C PRO A 467 -5.80 1.53 -9.47
N ASP A 468 -6.92 1.36 -8.74
CA ASP A 468 -7.90 0.32 -9.04
C ASP A 468 -8.86 0.76 -10.14
N VAL A 469 -9.32 1.99 -10.06
CA VAL A 469 -10.26 2.65 -10.97
C VAL A 469 -9.86 4.11 -11.14
N SER A 470 -10.52 4.84 -12.03
CA SER A 470 -10.28 6.27 -12.26
C SER A 470 -11.57 7.03 -12.49
N ALA A 471 -11.50 8.35 -12.49
CA ALA A 471 -12.50 9.26 -13.04
C ALA A 471 -11.83 10.58 -13.43
N ASP A 472 -12.60 11.53 -13.98
CA ASP A 472 -12.07 12.85 -14.36
C ASP A 472 -11.34 13.52 -13.19
N ALA A 473 -10.14 14.00 -13.47
CA ALA A 473 -9.27 14.62 -12.48
C ALA A 473 -8.43 15.76 -13.09
N ASP A 474 -8.40 15.91 -14.42
CA ASP A 474 -7.61 16.96 -15.04
C ASP A 474 -8.22 18.33 -14.70
N PRO A 475 -7.49 19.28 -14.09
CA PRO A 475 -8.00 20.63 -13.84
C PRO A 475 -8.50 21.36 -15.10
N ALA A 476 -8.09 20.94 -16.29
CA ALA A 476 -8.55 21.51 -17.56
C ALA A 476 -9.96 21.04 -17.97
N THR A 477 -10.44 19.95 -17.36
CA THR A 477 -11.82 19.43 -17.47
C THR A 477 -12.49 19.36 -16.09
N GLY A 478 -11.96 20.08 -15.11
CA GLY A 478 -12.27 19.99 -13.70
C GLY A 478 -13.72 20.29 -13.32
N TYR A 479 -14.00 20.12 -12.06
CA TYR A 479 -15.30 20.23 -11.43
C TYR A 479 -15.58 21.67 -11.00
N ALA A 480 -16.83 22.11 -11.11
CA ALA A 480 -17.28 23.38 -10.57
C ALA A 480 -17.43 23.24 -9.05
N VAL A 481 -16.69 24.03 -8.30
CA VAL A 481 -16.71 24.09 -6.82
C VAL A 481 -17.02 25.51 -6.38
N TYR A 482 -17.74 25.65 -5.28
CA TYR A 482 -18.02 26.95 -4.68
C TYR A 482 -17.29 27.14 -3.37
N CYS A 483 -16.27 28.00 -3.35
CA CYS A 483 -15.45 28.32 -2.18
C CYS A 483 -15.21 29.83 -2.06
N THR A 484 -15.46 30.39 -0.87
CA THR A 484 -15.17 31.79 -0.54
C THR A 484 -14.09 31.96 0.53
N VAL A 485 -13.51 30.86 1.03
CA VAL A 485 -12.51 30.85 2.10
C VAL A 485 -11.21 31.48 1.61
N SER A 486 -10.89 32.66 2.10
CA SER A 486 -9.69 33.40 1.68
C SER A 486 -8.39 32.72 2.09
N ALA A 487 -8.35 31.99 3.21
CA ALA A 487 -7.21 31.20 3.66
C ALA A 487 -6.86 30.09 2.67
N ALA A 488 -7.87 29.49 2.05
CA ALA A 488 -7.73 28.53 0.96
C ALA A 488 -7.42 29.21 -0.39
N GLY A 489 -7.28 30.53 -0.43
CA GLY A 489 -7.03 31.32 -1.65
C GLY A 489 -8.24 31.42 -2.58
N CYS A 490 -9.45 31.16 -2.08
CA CYS A 490 -10.69 31.29 -2.85
C CYS A 490 -11.01 32.75 -3.09
N SER A 491 -11.65 33.06 -4.24
CA SER A 491 -12.05 34.39 -4.60
C SER A 491 -13.43 34.76 -4.02
N SER A 492 -13.72 36.04 -3.89
CA SER A 492 -15.03 36.52 -3.45
C SER A 492 -16.18 36.19 -4.43
N GLY A 493 -15.88 35.75 -5.64
CA GLY A 493 -16.86 35.25 -6.61
C GLY A 493 -17.32 33.82 -6.36
N GLY A 494 -16.57 33.07 -5.57
CA GLY A 494 -16.90 31.73 -5.06
C GLY A 494 -16.69 30.58 -6.04
N TRP A 495 -17.01 30.74 -7.31
CA TRP A 495 -16.92 29.63 -8.29
C TRP A 495 -15.49 29.49 -8.83
N ILE A 496 -15.00 28.25 -8.73
CA ILE A 496 -13.68 27.84 -9.21
C ILE A 496 -13.76 26.49 -9.92
N GLU A 497 -12.79 26.22 -10.78
CA GLU A 497 -12.61 24.94 -11.45
C GLU A 497 -11.48 24.20 -10.75
N VAL A 498 -11.77 23.01 -10.24
CA VAL A 498 -10.87 22.17 -9.47
C VAL A 498 -10.79 20.80 -10.10
N GLY A 499 -9.58 20.26 -10.25
CA GLY A 499 -9.31 18.88 -10.61
C GLY A 499 -8.46 18.22 -9.54
N GLY A 500 -7.74 17.18 -9.91
CA GLY A 500 -7.00 16.31 -9.01
C GLY A 500 -7.75 15.01 -8.77
N THR A 501 -7.04 13.98 -8.35
CA THR A 501 -7.65 12.70 -7.98
C THR A 501 -8.58 12.83 -6.78
N SER A 502 -8.48 13.94 -6.04
CA SER A 502 -9.45 14.39 -5.04
C SER A 502 -10.87 14.61 -5.58
N ALA A 503 -11.04 14.94 -6.85
CA ALA A 503 -12.37 15.07 -7.44
C ALA A 503 -12.94 13.70 -7.83
N ALA A 504 -12.06 12.77 -8.21
CA ALA A 504 -12.42 11.43 -8.63
C ALA A 504 -12.84 10.53 -7.45
N ALA A 505 -12.20 10.62 -6.29
CA ALA A 505 -12.54 9.81 -5.12
C ALA A 505 -13.97 10.06 -4.60
N PRO A 506 -14.42 11.30 -4.32
CA PRO A 506 -15.80 11.58 -3.91
C PRO A 506 -16.83 11.28 -4.99
N LEU A 507 -16.47 11.35 -6.27
CA LEU A 507 -17.34 10.91 -7.36
C LEU A 507 -17.64 9.42 -7.23
N TRP A 508 -16.62 8.56 -7.02
CA TRP A 508 -16.80 7.13 -6.79
C TRP A 508 -17.58 6.84 -5.51
N ALA A 509 -17.31 7.57 -4.43
CA ALA A 509 -18.00 7.43 -3.16
C ALA A 509 -19.51 7.78 -3.29
N GLY A 510 -19.86 8.92 -3.90
CA GLY A 510 -21.23 9.32 -4.18
C GLY A 510 -21.92 8.35 -5.14
N SER A 511 -21.24 7.90 -6.19
CA SER A 511 -21.75 6.89 -7.11
C SER A 511 -22.06 5.57 -6.39
N THR A 512 -21.18 5.14 -5.49
CA THR A 512 -21.40 3.93 -4.68
C THR A 512 -22.61 4.05 -3.77
N ALA A 513 -22.93 5.27 -3.28
CA ALA A 513 -24.16 5.50 -2.51
C ALA A 513 -25.42 5.25 -3.36
N THR A 514 -25.44 5.68 -4.62
CA THR A 514 -26.56 5.40 -5.53
C THR A 514 -26.61 3.90 -5.92
N VAL A 515 -25.48 3.27 -6.14
CA VAL A 515 -25.41 1.83 -6.41
C VAL A 515 -25.90 1.02 -5.20
N ASN A 516 -25.49 1.35 -4.00
CA ASN A 516 -25.97 0.68 -2.76
C ASN A 516 -27.48 0.83 -2.55
N GLU A 517 -28.04 2.02 -2.78
CA GLU A 517 -29.49 2.21 -2.75
C GLU A 517 -30.21 1.34 -3.79
N TYR A 518 -29.69 1.31 -5.04
CA TYR A 518 -30.24 0.46 -6.08
C TYR A 518 -30.23 -1.02 -5.69
N LEU A 519 -29.13 -1.52 -5.13
CA LEU A 519 -29.00 -2.88 -4.64
C LEU A 519 -30.00 -3.18 -3.49
N GLN A 520 -30.14 -2.27 -2.53
CA GLN A 520 -31.13 -2.40 -1.45
C GLN A 520 -32.55 -2.47 -1.98
N ASN A 521 -32.89 -1.66 -2.98
CA ASN A 521 -34.20 -1.69 -3.63
C ASN A 521 -34.48 -3.01 -4.36
N GLN A 522 -33.44 -3.76 -4.70
CA GLN A 522 -33.49 -5.12 -5.27
C GLN A 522 -33.40 -6.23 -4.21
N GLY A 523 -33.38 -5.88 -2.91
CA GLY A 523 -33.20 -6.83 -1.81
C GLY A 523 -31.82 -7.45 -1.71
N LYS A 524 -30.79 -6.78 -2.27
CA LYS A 524 -29.38 -7.19 -2.21
C LYS A 524 -28.63 -6.46 -1.10
N SER A 525 -27.49 -7.02 -0.68
CA SER A 525 -26.57 -6.37 0.24
C SER A 525 -25.85 -5.21 -0.44
N ARG A 526 -25.38 -4.23 0.36
CA ARG A 526 -24.42 -3.20 -0.10
C ARG A 526 -23.11 -3.84 -0.59
N ILE A 527 -22.33 -3.08 -1.36
CA ILE A 527 -21.06 -3.57 -1.94
C ILE A 527 -20.05 -3.96 -0.85
N GLY A 528 -19.93 -3.19 0.24
CA GLY A 528 -18.84 -3.34 1.21
C GLY A 528 -17.50 -2.88 0.63
N PHE A 529 -16.39 -3.49 1.03
CA PHE A 529 -15.08 -3.25 0.41
C PHE A 529 -15.15 -3.47 -1.09
N ALA A 530 -14.90 -2.42 -1.89
CA ALA A 530 -15.30 -2.42 -3.29
C ALA A 530 -14.39 -3.23 -4.22
N ASN A 531 -13.07 -3.32 -3.93
CA ASN A 531 -12.11 -3.91 -4.87
C ASN A 531 -12.43 -5.34 -5.31
N PRO A 532 -12.74 -6.31 -4.42
CA PRO A 532 -13.08 -7.65 -4.88
C PRO A 532 -14.26 -7.69 -5.85
N VAL A 533 -15.26 -6.81 -5.65
CA VAL A 533 -16.44 -6.70 -6.52
C VAL A 533 -16.05 -6.05 -7.86
N LEU A 534 -15.32 -4.95 -7.85
CA LEU A 534 -14.90 -4.23 -9.07
C LEU A 534 -13.97 -5.10 -9.94
N TYR A 535 -12.99 -5.77 -9.34
CA TYR A 535 -12.11 -6.71 -10.05
C TYR A 535 -12.87 -7.94 -10.57
N GLY A 536 -13.88 -8.41 -9.82
CA GLY A 536 -14.78 -9.47 -10.26
C GLY A 536 -15.59 -9.08 -11.49
N LEU A 537 -16.13 -7.86 -11.51
CA LEU A 537 -16.86 -7.31 -12.67
C LEU A 537 -15.95 -7.16 -13.89
N ALA A 538 -14.77 -6.56 -13.72
CA ALA A 538 -13.83 -6.32 -14.80
C ALA A 538 -13.16 -7.59 -15.31
N GLY A 539 -12.87 -8.56 -14.43
CA GLY A 539 -12.20 -9.81 -14.75
C GLY A 539 -13.08 -10.86 -15.44
N THR A 540 -14.41 -10.64 -15.49
CA THR A 540 -15.38 -11.58 -16.06
C THR A 540 -16.26 -10.88 -17.10
N GLN A 541 -16.78 -11.65 -18.06
CA GLN A 541 -17.70 -11.09 -19.05
C GLN A 541 -19.05 -10.76 -18.40
N GLN A 542 -19.42 -9.47 -18.40
CA GLN A 542 -20.68 -8.98 -17.87
C GLN A 542 -21.75 -8.88 -18.96
N GLN A 543 -23.01 -8.75 -18.54
CA GLN A 543 -24.13 -8.47 -19.44
C GLN A 543 -24.02 -7.03 -19.98
N TYR A 544 -23.54 -6.14 -19.16
CA TYR A 544 -23.33 -4.73 -19.48
C TYR A 544 -21.84 -4.40 -19.31
N THR A 545 -21.38 -3.31 -19.92
CA THR A 545 -19.98 -2.86 -19.81
C THR A 545 -19.87 -1.95 -18.58
N PRO A 546 -19.26 -2.42 -17.47
CA PRO A 546 -19.27 -1.67 -16.20
C PRO A 546 -18.30 -0.50 -16.16
N PHE A 547 -17.29 -0.48 -17.04
CA PHE A 547 -16.24 0.54 -17.05
C PHE A 547 -16.00 1.06 -18.46
N HIS A 548 -15.60 2.32 -18.54
CA HIS A 548 -14.98 2.89 -19.72
C HIS A 548 -13.47 2.62 -19.65
N ASP A 549 -13.00 1.67 -20.45
CA ASP A 549 -11.58 1.31 -20.54
C ASP A 549 -10.76 2.46 -21.15
N VAL A 550 -9.87 3.07 -20.38
CA VAL A 550 -9.07 4.22 -20.79
C VAL A 550 -7.77 3.74 -21.41
N THR A 551 -7.70 3.74 -22.73
CA THR A 551 -6.59 3.16 -23.51
C THR A 551 -5.66 4.20 -24.14
N SER A 552 -5.77 5.48 -23.74
CA SER A 552 -5.02 6.60 -24.31
C SER A 552 -4.32 7.42 -23.25
N GLY A 553 -3.09 7.81 -23.50
CA GLY A 553 -2.28 8.62 -22.60
C GLY A 553 -1.33 7.82 -21.74
N ASN A 554 -0.81 8.45 -20.70
CA ASN A 554 0.04 7.87 -19.67
C ASN A 554 0.01 8.78 -18.43
N ASN A 555 0.41 8.24 -17.27
CA ASN A 555 0.52 9.03 -16.05
C ASN A 555 1.95 9.57 -15.82
N LEU A 556 2.57 10.11 -16.83
CA LEU A 556 3.97 10.57 -16.93
C LEU A 556 4.99 9.42 -17.06
N TYR A 557 4.61 8.18 -16.80
CA TYR A 557 5.48 7.01 -16.94
C TYR A 557 4.76 5.78 -17.48
N TYR A 558 3.72 5.29 -16.79
CA TYR A 558 2.98 4.09 -17.18
C TYR A 558 1.99 4.44 -18.28
N PRO A 559 2.01 3.71 -19.43
CA PRO A 559 1.07 3.93 -20.50
C PRO A 559 -0.31 3.35 -20.16
N ALA A 560 -1.36 4.00 -20.63
CA ALA A 560 -2.68 3.39 -20.71
C ALA A 560 -2.68 2.25 -21.74
N THR A 561 -3.36 1.16 -21.39
CA THR A 561 -3.48 -0.04 -22.23
C THR A 561 -4.90 -0.61 -22.16
N THR A 562 -5.23 -1.60 -23.02
CA THR A 562 -6.52 -2.29 -22.90
C THR A 562 -6.61 -3.11 -21.62
N ALA A 563 -7.76 -3.07 -20.95
CA ALA A 563 -8.03 -3.64 -19.64
C ALA A 563 -7.20 -2.95 -18.53
N TYR A 564 -6.92 -3.64 -17.43
CA TYR A 564 -6.21 -3.02 -16.33
C TYR A 564 -4.82 -2.51 -16.71
N ASP A 565 -4.48 -1.29 -16.28
CA ASP A 565 -3.14 -0.72 -16.34
C ASP A 565 -2.81 0.17 -15.12
N LEU A 566 -1.52 0.50 -14.98
CA LEU A 566 -0.99 1.28 -13.85
C LEU A 566 -1.22 2.80 -13.97
N ALA A 567 -1.91 3.25 -15.00
CA ALA A 567 -2.19 4.67 -15.22
C ALA A 567 -3.64 5.04 -14.94
N SER A 568 -4.58 4.10 -15.15
CA SER A 568 -6.02 4.32 -15.03
C SER A 568 -6.79 3.18 -14.33
N GLY A 569 -6.10 2.12 -13.90
CA GLY A 569 -6.76 0.95 -13.33
C GLY A 569 -7.69 0.27 -14.33
N TRP A 570 -8.92 -0.04 -13.92
CA TRP A 570 -9.97 -0.55 -14.82
C TRP A 570 -10.67 0.55 -15.62
N GLY A 571 -10.25 1.83 -15.47
CA GLY A 571 -10.86 2.98 -16.09
C GLY A 571 -11.98 3.61 -15.26
N SER A 572 -12.86 4.40 -15.88
CA SER A 572 -13.92 5.16 -15.22
C SER A 572 -15.26 4.41 -15.20
N PRO A 573 -16.21 4.78 -14.31
CA PRO A 573 -17.41 3.99 -14.10
C PRO A 573 -18.49 4.27 -15.18
N ASP A 574 -19.16 3.21 -15.62
CA ASP A 574 -20.55 3.28 -16.06
C ASP A 574 -21.44 2.86 -14.89
N ILE A 575 -21.93 3.85 -14.13
CA ILE A 575 -22.54 3.62 -12.81
C ILE A 575 -23.79 2.76 -12.90
N TYR A 576 -24.63 3.00 -13.94
CA TYR A 576 -25.84 2.21 -14.13
C TYR A 576 -25.52 0.76 -14.52
N ASN A 577 -24.49 0.54 -15.33
CA ASN A 577 -24.04 -0.81 -15.70
C ASN A 577 -23.49 -1.55 -14.49
N ILE A 578 -22.64 -0.92 -13.67
CA ILE A 578 -22.14 -1.49 -12.42
C ILE A 578 -23.30 -1.92 -11.51
N ALA A 579 -24.29 -1.04 -11.33
CA ALA A 579 -25.44 -1.34 -10.48
C ALA A 579 -26.24 -2.55 -10.99
N ARG A 580 -26.47 -2.63 -12.31
CA ARG A 580 -27.22 -3.71 -12.95
C ARG A 580 -26.50 -5.04 -12.88
N ASP A 581 -25.19 -5.06 -13.16
CA ASP A 581 -24.39 -6.29 -13.17
C ASP A 581 -24.28 -6.89 -11.76
N ILE A 582 -24.06 -6.07 -10.74
CA ILE A 582 -24.08 -6.54 -9.34
C ILE A 582 -25.46 -7.05 -8.95
N ALA A 583 -26.53 -6.39 -9.34
CA ALA A 583 -27.90 -6.80 -9.03
C ALA A 583 -28.35 -8.04 -9.81
N GLY A 584 -27.92 -8.16 -11.06
CA GLY A 584 -28.33 -9.26 -11.95
C GLY A 584 -27.66 -10.60 -11.67
N GLY A 585 -26.51 -10.61 -10.98
CA GLY A 585 -25.67 -11.78 -10.81
C GLY A 585 -25.32 -12.37 -12.18
N GLY A 586 -24.45 -11.67 -12.95
CA GLY A 586 -24.18 -11.99 -14.35
C GLY A 586 -23.89 -13.47 -14.56
N THR A 587 -24.76 -14.17 -15.29
CA THR A 587 -24.38 -15.45 -15.91
C THR A 587 -23.39 -15.12 -17.03
N PRO A 588 -22.17 -15.72 -17.02
CA PRO A 588 -21.22 -15.45 -18.10
C PRO A 588 -21.85 -15.80 -19.44
N ASN A 589 -22.00 -14.82 -20.32
CA ASN A 589 -22.35 -15.08 -21.70
C ASN A 589 -21.13 -15.77 -22.33
N PRO A 590 -21.26 -16.92 -23.01
CA PRO A 590 -20.11 -17.57 -23.62
C PRO A 590 -19.42 -16.58 -24.58
N SER A 591 -18.12 -16.45 -24.41
CA SER A 591 -17.23 -15.59 -25.21
C SER A 591 -17.60 -15.70 -26.70
N PRO A 592 -17.75 -14.61 -27.45
CA PRO A 592 -17.93 -14.72 -28.87
C PRO A 592 -16.68 -15.37 -29.46
N THR A 593 -16.86 -16.58 -29.95
CA THR A 593 -15.85 -17.27 -30.76
C THR A 593 -15.55 -16.33 -31.93
N VAL A 594 -14.33 -15.80 -31.97
CA VAL A 594 -13.85 -15.05 -33.11
C VAL A 594 -14.01 -15.93 -34.34
N SER A 595 -14.99 -15.60 -35.19
CA SER A 595 -15.19 -16.27 -36.44
C SER A 595 -13.94 -16.00 -37.30
N PRO A 596 -13.20 -17.01 -37.75
CA PRO A 596 -12.12 -16.76 -38.68
C PRO A 596 -12.67 -16.17 -39.97
N THR A 597 -12.11 -15.04 -40.36
CA THR A 597 -12.31 -14.41 -41.67
C THR A 597 -12.14 -15.45 -42.75
N ALA A 598 -13.18 -15.60 -43.59
CA ALA A 598 -13.22 -16.55 -44.67
C ALA A 598 -12.07 -16.28 -45.66
N THR A 599 -11.14 -17.19 -45.77
CA THR A 599 -10.22 -17.31 -46.91
C THR A 599 -10.82 -18.27 -47.91
N ALA A 600 -10.74 -17.89 -49.16
CA ALA A 600 -11.42 -18.47 -50.31
C ALA A 600 -11.23 -19.96 -50.49
N THR A 601 -12.28 -20.58 -50.96
CA THR A 601 -12.59 -21.90 -51.41
C THR A 601 -11.54 -22.51 -52.33
N ASP A 602 -11.18 -23.75 -52.09
CA ASP A 602 -10.88 -24.73 -53.11
C ASP A 602 -11.59 -26.06 -52.84
N THR A 603 -12.09 -26.65 -53.93
CA THR A 603 -13.12 -27.66 -54.12
C THR A 603 -12.69 -29.09 -53.73
N PRO A 604 -13.61 -30.00 -53.38
CA PRO A 604 -13.34 -31.26 -52.67
C PRO A 604 -13.04 -32.44 -53.55
N THR A 605 -12.33 -33.43 -53.01
CA THR A 605 -12.31 -34.81 -53.54
C THR A 605 -12.50 -35.83 -52.40
N PRO A 606 -13.09 -36.99 -52.65
CA PRO A 606 -14.01 -37.64 -51.72
C PRO A 606 -13.40 -38.70 -50.77
N VAL A 607 -14.19 -39.01 -49.76
CA VAL A 607 -14.19 -40.04 -48.70
C VAL A 607 -13.79 -41.46 -49.18
N PRO A 608 -13.20 -42.25 -48.25
CA PRO A 608 -13.94 -43.49 -47.91
C PRO A 608 -14.16 -43.67 -46.40
N THR A 609 -15.32 -44.25 -46.20
CA THR A 609 -16.01 -44.72 -45.02
C THR A 609 -15.37 -45.98 -44.41
N ALA A 610 -15.63 -46.17 -43.13
CA ALA A 610 -15.84 -47.46 -42.40
C ALA A 610 -14.88 -47.60 -41.20
N THR A 611 -15.19 -48.15 -40.08
CA THR A 611 -16.23 -49.06 -39.61
C THR A 611 -16.11 -49.17 -38.07
N ASN A 612 -17.22 -49.27 -37.38
CA ASN A 612 -17.35 -49.53 -35.94
C ASN A 612 -16.82 -50.92 -35.52
N THR A 613 -16.38 -51.05 -34.27
CA THR A 613 -16.91 -51.98 -33.25
C THR A 613 -15.87 -52.30 -32.17
N PRO A 614 -16.19 -52.87 -31.04
CA PRO A 614 -16.93 -52.34 -29.86
C PRO A 614 -16.14 -52.39 -28.51
N VAL A 615 -16.77 -51.80 -27.51
CA VAL A 615 -16.44 -51.87 -26.07
C VAL A 615 -16.41 -53.33 -25.54
N PRO A 616 -15.56 -53.60 -24.50
CA PRO A 616 -16.17 -53.90 -23.22
C PRO A 616 -15.50 -53.23 -22.02
N SER A 617 -16.37 -52.83 -21.10
CA SER A 617 -16.09 -52.53 -19.68
C SER A 617 -15.82 -53.87 -18.94
N PRO A 618 -15.02 -53.85 -17.87
CA PRO A 618 -15.65 -53.90 -16.55
C PRO A 618 -14.97 -53.04 -15.46
N THR A 619 -15.81 -52.58 -14.61
CA THR A 619 -15.72 -52.09 -13.24
C THR A 619 -14.61 -52.66 -12.37
N THR A 620 -13.82 -51.75 -11.72
CA THR A 620 -13.35 -51.96 -10.35
C THR A 620 -13.32 -50.63 -9.60
N ASN A 621 -13.76 -50.70 -8.36
CA ASN A 621 -14.00 -49.65 -7.38
C ASN A 621 -12.74 -48.80 -7.05
N PRO A 622 -12.85 -47.50 -6.73
CA PRO A 622 -11.71 -46.60 -6.50
C PRO A 622 -11.12 -46.85 -5.12
N THR A 623 -9.82 -47.07 -5.11
CA THR A 623 -8.99 -46.93 -3.92
C THR A 623 -8.71 -45.45 -3.76
N ASN A 624 -8.95 -44.91 -2.57
CA ASN A 624 -8.67 -43.52 -2.19
C ASN A 624 -7.20 -43.16 -2.51
N THR A 625 -7.00 -42.34 -3.51
CA THR A 625 -5.72 -41.63 -3.73
C THR A 625 -5.78 -40.35 -2.93
N PRO A 626 -4.81 -40.07 -2.07
CA PRO A 626 -4.76 -38.80 -1.36
C PRO A 626 -4.68 -37.63 -2.33
N THR A 627 -5.53 -36.64 -2.11
CA THR A 627 -5.51 -35.36 -2.82
C THR A 627 -4.10 -34.74 -2.71
N PRO A 628 -3.48 -34.29 -3.81
CA PRO A 628 -2.21 -33.64 -3.75
C PRO A 628 -2.32 -32.38 -2.88
N GLN A 629 -1.53 -32.30 -1.83
CA GLN A 629 -1.34 -31.09 -1.05
C GLN A 629 -0.71 -30.03 -1.98
N PRO A 630 -1.20 -28.76 -1.99
CA PRO A 630 -0.57 -27.72 -2.78
C PRO A 630 0.92 -27.60 -2.39
N PRO A 631 1.81 -27.37 -3.36
CA PRO A 631 3.23 -27.24 -3.08
C PRO A 631 3.49 -26.05 -2.13
N PRO A 632 4.41 -26.20 -1.16
CA PRO A 632 4.77 -25.08 -0.31
C PRO A 632 5.32 -23.93 -1.16
N SER A 633 4.71 -22.76 -1.06
CA SER A 633 5.23 -21.53 -1.65
C SER A 633 6.30 -20.96 -0.71
N GLY A 634 7.55 -20.96 -1.13
CA GLY A 634 8.65 -20.37 -0.39
C GLY A 634 9.98 -20.53 -1.11
N SER A 635 10.89 -19.60 -0.85
CA SER A 635 12.29 -19.72 -1.30
C SER A 635 13.04 -20.74 -0.43
N LEU A 636 13.91 -21.55 -1.05
CA LEU A 636 14.86 -22.41 -0.32
C LEU A 636 16.02 -21.60 0.28
N ILE A 637 16.25 -20.40 -0.21
CA ILE A 637 17.18 -19.44 0.37
C ILE A 637 16.44 -18.65 1.43
N GLN A 638 17.01 -18.57 2.61
CA GLN A 638 16.51 -17.77 3.73
C GLN A 638 17.27 -16.46 3.81
N ASN A 639 16.61 -15.40 4.30
CA ASN A 639 17.22 -14.10 4.41
C ASN A 639 17.92 -13.64 3.11
N GLY A 640 17.26 -13.79 1.98
CA GLY A 640 17.82 -13.46 0.67
C GLY A 640 17.99 -11.97 0.42
N GLY A 641 17.25 -11.11 1.14
CA GLY A 641 17.40 -9.66 1.16
C GLY A 641 18.35 -9.16 2.26
N PHE A 642 19.06 -10.07 2.99
CA PHE A 642 20.07 -9.76 4.01
C PHE A 642 19.58 -8.95 5.22
N GLU A 643 18.30 -8.73 5.37
CA GLU A 643 17.68 -7.84 6.38
C GLU A 643 17.83 -8.33 7.83
N ASN A 644 18.08 -9.62 8.03
CA ASN A 644 18.29 -10.23 9.33
C ASN A 644 19.79 -10.43 9.70
N GLY A 645 20.68 -9.69 9.05
CA GLY A 645 22.13 -9.83 9.20
C GLY A 645 22.67 -11.08 8.52
N ILE A 646 23.75 -11.68 9.07
CA ILE A 646 24.48 -12.77 8.40
C ILE A 646 23.78 -14.14 8.43
N ASP A 647 22.95 -14.44 9.42
CA ASP A 647 22.33 -15.75 9.56
C ASP A 647 21.19 -15.96 8.54
N PRO A 648 21.18 -17.08 7.79
CA PRO A 648 22.09 -18.23 7.79
C PRO A 648 23.21 -18.17 6.75
N TRP A 649 23.57 -17.00 6.22
CA TRP A 649 24.66 -16.85 5.25
C TRP A 649 26.02 -17.03 5.91
N GLN A 650 27.00 -17.46 5.13
CA GLN A 650 28.39 -17.60 5.51
C GLN A 650 29.22 -16.63 4.68
N GLU A 651 29.94 -15.73 5.31
CA GLU A 651 30.78 -14.75 4.64
C GLU A 651 32.27 -15.06 4.81
N SER A 652 33.06 -14.65 3.84
CA SER A 652 34.52 -14.70 3.88
C SER A 652 35.05 -13.47 3.14
N SER A 653 35.85 -12.67 3.83
CA SER A 653 36.53 -11.52 3.23
C SER A 653 38.01 -11.57 3.45
N ALA A 654 38.79 -11.40 2.39
CA ALA A 654 40.26 -11.31 2.47
C ALA A 654 40.72 -10.03 3.20
N GLY A 655 39.90 -9.01 3.26
CA GLY A 655 40.12 -7.77 4.00
C GLY A 655 39.61 -7.83 5.46
N GLY A 656 38.88 -8.87 5.83
CA GLY A 656 38.26 -9.00 7.15
C GLY A 656 37.08 -8.03 7.37
N TYR A 657 36.42 -7.60 6.29
CA TYR A 657 35.24 -6.74 6.35
C TYR A 657 33.96 -7.57 6.47
N GLU A 658 32.95 -7.04 7.15
CA GLU A 658 31.58 -7.53 7.03
C GLU A 658 31.09 -7.31 5.60
N ILE A 659 30.44 -8.32 5.02
CA ILE A 659 29.95 -8.27 3.63
C ILE A 659 28.54 -7.74 3.58
N ILE A 660 27.71 -8.01 4.61
CA ILE A 660 26.36 -7.48 4.67
C ILE A 660 26.41 -6.08 5.27
N ASP A 661 26.08 -5.08 4.47
CA ASP A 661 26.05 -3.69 4.93
C ASP A 661 24.94 -2.87 4.24
N ALA A 662 24.75 -1.61 4.69
CA ALA A 662 23.70 -0.72 4.23
C ALA A 662 24.14 0.22 3.08
N THR A 663 25.28 -0.04 2.41
CA THR A 663 25.87 0.93 1.48
C THR A 663 25.04 1.13 0.22
N ASN A 664 24.49 0.06 -0.37
CA ASN A 664 23.73 0.14 -1.61
C ASN A 664 22.72 -1.02 -1.72
N PRO A 665 21.68 -1.06 -0.87
CA PRO A 665 20.65 -2.09 -0.97
C PRO A 665 19.80 -1.90 -2.25
N HIS A 666 19.36 -3.00 -2.86
CA HIS A 666 18.34 -2.98 -3.91
C HIS A 666 16.96 -2.84 -3.31
N SER A 667 16.68 -3.60 -2.26
CA SER A 667 15.47 -3.47 -1.45
C SER A 667 15.83 -3.49 0.05
N GLY A 668 14.92 -3.09 0.93
CA GLY A 668 15.17 -3.09 2.35
C GLY A 668 16.29 -2.12 2.79
N SER A 669 17.09 -2.56 3.76
CA SER A 669 18.13 -1.75 4.41
C SER A 669 19.54 -2.28 4.20
N TYR A 670 19.70 -3.52 3.74
CA TYR A 670 20.97 -4.20 3.63
C TYR A 670 21.11 -4.92 2.30
N SER A 671 22.35 -5.08 1.84
CA SER A 671 22.73 -5.92 0.71
C SER A 671 24.09 -6.57 0.98
N ALA A 672 24.45 -7.59 0.20
CA ALA A 672 25.79 -8.14 0.26
C ALA A 672 26.75 -7.28 -0.57
N TYR A 673 27.68 -6.60 0.08
CA TYR A 673 28.71 -5.75 -0.51
C TYR A 673 30.03 -6.51 -0.62
N LEU A 674 30.39 -6.93 -1.81
CA LEU A 674 31.60 -7.68 -2.10
C LEU A 674 32.67 -6.78 -2.74
N CYS A 675 33.84 -6.73 -2.16
CA CYS A 675 34.97 -5.97 -2.63
C CYS A 675 34.87 -4.44 -2.38
N GLY A 676 35.20 -3.61 -3.35
CA GLY A 676 35.37 -2.17 -3.13
C GLY A 676 36.78 -1.77 -2.67
N TYR A 677 37.69 -2.74 -2.48
CA TYR A 677 39.09 -2.51 -2.11
C TYR A 677 40.05 -3.30 -3.02
N SER A 678 41.32 -2.94 -2.96
CA SER A 678 42.35 -3.50 -3.84
C SER A 678 42.82 -4.89 -3.40
N GLY A 679 42.90 -5.83 -4.32
CA GLY A 679 43.35 -7.20 -4.04
C GLY A 679 42.33 -8.00 -3.23
N CYS A 680 41.09 -7.63 -3.33
CA CYS A 680 39.92 -8.28 -2.69
C CYS A 680 39.73 -9.72 -3.17
N ASN A 681 39.26 -10.57 -2.25
CA ASN A 681 38.65 -11.86 -2.54
C ASN A 681 37.58 -12.11 -1.46
N ASP A 682 36.34 -11.76 -1.78
CA ASP A 682 35.19 -11.81 -0.86
C ASP A 682 34.15 -12.78 -1.40
N SER A 683 33.45 -13.48 -0.49
CA SER A 683 32.37 -14.39 -0.86
C SER A 683 31.29 -14.43 0.21
N ILE A 684 30.05 -14.64 -0.22
CA ILE A 684 28.91 -14.91 0.66
C ILE A 684 28.16 -16.13 0.11
N ALA A 685 27.80 -17.07 0.98
CA ALA A 685 27.28 -18.38 0.59
C ALA A 685 26.16 -18.84 1.53
N GLN A 686 25.22 -19.63 1.00
CA GLN A 686 24.20 -20.30 1.78
C GLN A 686 23.98 -21.72 1.29
N ASP A 687 23.90 -22.66 2.24
CA ASP A 687 23.57 -24.05 1.98
C ASP A 687 22.06 -24.26 1.97
N PHE A 688 21.56 -25.03 1.04
CA PHE A 688 20.18 -25.48 0.98
C PHE A 688 20.09 -26.95 0.56
N THR A 689 19.01 -27.64 0.97
CA THR A 689 18.76 -29.02 0.53
C THR A 689 17.81 -29.01 -0.65
N VAL A 690 18.17 -29.67 -1.74
CA VAL A 690 17.30 -29.80 -2.91
C VAL A 690 16.14 -30.75 -2.57
N PRO A 691 14.87 -30.32 -2.63
CA PRO A 691 13.76 -31.18 -2.29
C PRO A 691 13.58 -32.34 -3.27
N ASP A 692 13.15 -33.50 -2.75
CA ASP A 692 12.83 -34.65 -3.59
C ASP A 692 11.67 -34.32 -4.53
N GLY A 693 11.82 -34.66 -5.81
CA GLY A 693 10.79 -34.39 -6.83
C GLY A 693 10.65 -32.91 -7.23
N ALA A 694 11.58 -32.05 -6.81
CA ALA A 694 11.56 -30.63 -7.20
C ALA A 694 11.68 -30.45 -8.72
N THR A 695 10.76 -29.66 -9.26
CA THR A 695 10.70 -29.26 -10.69
C THR A 695 10.65 -27.75 -10.81
N ASN A 696 10.94 -27.23 -11.99
CA ASN A 696 10.91 -25.78 -12.26
C ASN A 696 11.72 -24.96 -11.23
N ILE A 697 12.96 -25.45 -10.92
CA ILE A 697 13.82 -24.75 -9.97
C ILE A 697 14.42 -23.53 -10.66
N THR A 698 14.20 -22.36 -10.06
CA THR A 698 14.72 -21.08 -10.57
C THR A 698 15.47 -20.37 -9.45
N VAL A 699 16.68 -19.91 -9.75
CA VAL A 699 17.46 -19.00 -8.91
C VAL A 699 17.34 -17.61 -9.49
N SER A 700 16.96 -16.63 -8.68
CA SER A 700 16.97 -15.23 -9.08
C SER A 700 17.58 -14.35 -7.99
N TYR A 701 18.18 -13.26 -8.38
CA TYR A 701 18.77 -12.26 -7.49
C TYR A 701 18.99 -10.96 -8.25
N TRP A 702 19.13 -9.86 -7.52
CA TRP A 702 19.58 -8.60 -8.06
C TRP A 702 21.07 -8.43 -7.82
N TRP A 703 21.77 -7.85 -8.79
CA TRP A 703 23.19 -7.53 -8.67
C TRP A 703 23.48 -6.15 -9.23
N TYR A 704 24.50 -5.52 -8.68
CA TYR A 704 24.97 -4.20 -9.09
C TYR A 704 26.50 -4.24 -9.15
N GLY A 705 27.07 -3.65 -10.19
CA GLY A 705 28.52 -3.51 -10.33
C GLY A 705 28.92 -2.04 -10.42
N ASP A 706 29.75 -1.59 -9.50
CA ASP A 706 30.41 -0.30 -9.55
C ASP A 706 31.91 -0.44 -9.82
N THR A 707 32.48 0.47 -10.59
CA THR A 707 33.92 0.46 -10.87
C THR A 707 34.45 1.84 -11.24
N THR A 708 35.57 2.20 -10.65
CA THR A 708 36.39 3.33 -11.09
C THR A 708 37.38 2.95 -12.18
N ARG A 709 37.40 1.66 -12.61
CA ARG A 709 38.33 1.13 -13.60
C ARG A 709 37.85 1.40 -15.02
N THR A 710 38.62 2.17 -15.78
CA THR A 710 38.34 2.49 -17.20
C THR A 710 38.90 1.48 -18.18
N ALA A 711 39.53 0.38 -17.71
CA ALA A 711 40.18 -0.62 -18.54
C ALA A 711 39.16 -1.44 -19.32
N HIS A 712 39.42 -1.67 -20.62
CA HIS A 712 38.61 -2.50 -21.53
C HIS A 712 38.87 -4.01 -21.37
N SER A 713 39.51 -4.46 -20.30
CA SER A 713 39.79 -5.86 -20.01
C SER A 713 39.16 -6.29 -18.70
N CYS A 714 38.60 -7.51 -18.67
CA CYS A 714 38.04 -8.15 -17.49
C CYS A 714 39.19 -8.47 -16.50
N ARG A 715 39.30 -7.73 -15.43
CA ARG A 715 40.34 -7.88 -14.40
C ARG A 715 39.75 -8.13 -13.02
N ASP A 716 38.67 -7.48 -12.69
CA ASP A 716 37.93 -7.66 -11.47
C ASP A 716 36.68 -8.46 -11.82
N VAL A 717 36.44 -9.54 -11.12
CA VAL A 717 35.46 -10.57 -11.52
C VAL A 717 34.48 -10.84 -10.39
N PHE A 718 33.20 -10.91 -10.76
CA PHE A 718 32.11 -11.40 -9.95
C PHE A 718 31.56 -12.70 -10.51
N THR A 719 31.27 -13.71 -9.68
CA THR A 719 30.61 -14.95 -10.06
C THR A 719 29.51 -15.32 -9.09
N ALA A 720 28.44 -15.93 -9.63
CA ALA A 720 27.41 -16.62 -8.88
C ALA A 720 27.36 -18.07 -9.33
N ASP A 721 27.57 -19.01 -8.42
CA ASP A 721 27.75 -20.42 -8.72
C ASP A 721 26.90 -21.30 -7.78
N LEU A 722 26.35 -22.41 -8.28
CA LEU A 722 25.86 -23.52 -7.46
C LEU A 722 26.99 -24.56 -7.30
N VAL A 723 27.25 -24.95 -6.07
CA VAL A 723 28.37 -25.82 -5.70
C VAL A 723 27.85 -27.04 -4.94
N GLY A 724 28.25 -28.22 -5.34
CA GLY A 724 27.91 -29.45 -4.64
C GLY A 724 28.73 -29.63 -3.35
N SER A 725 28.29 -30.57 -2.49
CA SER A 725 28.97 -30.92 -1.23
C SER A 725 30.44 -31.37 -1.38
N ASN A 726 30.86 -31.72 -2.59
CA ASN A 726 32.24 -32.06 -2.92
C ASN A 726 33.08 -30.85 -3.35
N GLY A 727 32.57 -29.61 -3.23
CA GLY A 727 33.24 -28.39 -3.62
C GLY A 727 33.32 -28.13 -5.13
N LYS A 728 32.63 -28.92 -5.96
CA LYS A 728 32.63 -28.71 -7.41
C LYS A 728 31.46 -27.86 -7.85
N VAL A 729 31.71 -26.92 -8.76
CA VAL A 729 30.66 -26.12 -9.40
C VAL A 729 29.73 -27.05 -10.20
N ILE A 730 28.45 -27.04 -9.85
CA ILE A 730 27.36 -27.77 -10.50
C ILE A 730 26.84 -26.95 -11.69
N ALA A 731 26.65 -25.64 -11.44
CA ALA A 731 26.18 -24.69 -12.46
C ALA A 731 26.77 -23.31 -12.16
N LYS A 732 27.17 -22.63 -13.22
CA LYS A 732 27.54 -21.22 -13.15
C LYS A 732 26.31 -20.39 -13.55
N LEU A 733 25.82 -19.60 -12.62
CA LEU A 733 24.63 -18.78 -12.82
C LEU A 733 24.98 -17.47 -13.55
N GLN A 734 26.09 -16.85 -13.12
CA GLN A 734 26.59 -15.61 -13.71
C GLN A 734 28.12 -15.54 -13.64
N GLN A 735 28.70 -14.85 -14.60
CA GLN A 735 30.05 -14.31 -14.51
C GLN A 735 30.04 -12.90 -15.12
N ALA A 736 30.35 -11.91 -14.31
CA ALA A 736 30.48 -10.51 -14.70
C ALA A 736 31.86 -9.98 -14.31
N CYS A 737 32.24 -8.82 -14.82
CA CYS A 737 33.50 -8.18 -14.48
C CYS A 737 33.38 -6.63 -14.58
N ASN A 738 34.46 -5.94 -14.24
CA ASN A 738 34.52 -4.49 -14.33
C ASN A 738 34.06 -3.89 -15.68
N THR A 739 34.16 -4.65 -16.78
CA THR A 739 33.64 -4.22 -18.09
C THR A 739 32.15 -4.38 -18.26
N ASN A 740 31.47 -5.08 -17.33
CA ASN A 740 30.02 -5.27 -17.29
C ASN A 740 29.35 -4.41 -16.18
N ALA A 741 30.14 -3.63 -15.44
CA ALA A 741 29.60 -2.75 -14.41
C ALA A 741 28.63 -1.73 -15.05
N THR A 742 27.40 -1.71 -14.59
CA THR A 742 26.32 -0.93 -15.21
C THR A 742 25.92 0.27 -14.38
N GLN A 743 26.37 0.35 -13.14
CA GLN A 743 25.95 1.36 -12.16
C GLN A 743 24.41 1.46 -11.98
N ASN A 744 23.73 0.34 -12.25
CA ASN A 744 22.30 0.13 -12.03
C ASN A 744 22.09 -1.31 -11.60
N TRP A 745 21.11 -1.55 -10.73
CA TRP A 745 20.68 -2.87 -10.33
C TRP A 745 20.11 -3.64 -11.53
N GLN A 746 20.49 -4.88 -11.66
CA GLN A 746 20.02 -5.78 -12.71
C GLN A 746 19.60 -7.12 -12.12
N GLN A 747 18.42 -7.57 -12.50
CA GLN A 747 17.94 -8.89 -12.10
C GLN A 747 18.56 -9.99 -12.97
N VAL A 748 19.02 -11.05 -12.33
CA VAL A 748 19.43 -12.31 -12.95
C VAL A 748 18.40 -13.38 -12.57
N SER A 749 17.96 -14.15 -13.56
CA SER A 749 17.10 -15.31 -13.35
C SER A 749 17.67 -16.49 -14.13
N PHE A 750 17.89 -17.61 -13.44
CA PHE A 750 18.52 -18.81 -13.98
C PHE A 750 17.68 -20.05 -13.71
N GLY A 751 17.28 -20.76 -14.77
CA GLY A 751 16.59 -22.05 -14.67
C GLY A 751 17.54 -23.16 -14.22
N ALA A 752 17.51 -23.52 -12.95
CA ALA A 752 18.44 -24.46 -12.34
C ALA A 752 17.97 -25.94 -12.35
N THR A 753 16.77 -26.23 -12.87
CA THR A 753 16.15 -27.57 -12.84
C THR A 753 17.09 -28.68 -13.36
N ASN A 754 17.67 -28.48 -14.54
CA ASN A 754 18.56 -29.49 -15.14
C ASN A 754 19.86 -29.73 -14.36
N ALA A 755 20.33 -28.70 -13.65
CA ALA A 755 21.52 -28.77 -12.83
C ALA A 755 21.25 -29.47 -11.50
N LEU A 756 20.13 -29.12 -10.85
CA LEU A 756 19.80 -29.52 -9.48
C LEU A 756 19.00 -30.83 -9.38
N SER A 757 18.29 -31.25 -10.42
CA SER A 757 17.48 -32.48 -10.38
C SER A 757 18.29 -33.77 -10.02
N ARG A 758 19.59 -33.76 -10.24
CA ARG A 758 20.52 -34.88 -9.89
C ARG A 758 20.95 -34.86 -8.42
N TYR A 759 20.61 -33.82 -7.69
CA TYR A 759 21.02 -33.58 -6.31
C TYR A 759 19.83 -33.61 -5.34
N ALA A 760 18.71 -34.21 -5.75
CA ALA A 760 17.53 -34.38 -4.86
C ALA A 760 17.95 -35.04 -3.54
N GLY A 761 17.48 -34.51 -2.43
CA GLY A 761 17.85 -34.91 -1.06
C GLY A 761 19.26 -34.52 -0.62
N GLN A 762 20.07 -33.88 -1.48
CA GLN A 762 21.45 -33.49 -1.17
C GLN A 762 21.56 -31.98 -0.87
N THR A 763 22.58 -31.64 -0.08
CA THR A 763 22.92 -30.24 0.19
C THR A 763 23.73 -29.67 -0.97
N VAL A 764 23.35 -28.48 -1.42
CA VAL A 764 24.00 -27.65 -2.44
C VAL A 764 24.20 -26.26 -1.85
N THR A 765 25.30 -25.62 -2.20
CA THR A 765 25.62 -24.25 -1.77
C THR A 765 25.39 -23.29 -2.92
N LEU A 766 24.64 -22.21 -2.69
CA LEU A 766 24.64 -21.02 -3.56
C LEU A 766 25.74 -20.09 -3.05
N ILE A 767 26.68 -19.69 -3.93
CA ILE A 767 27.78 -18.81 -3.56
C ILE A 767 27.92 -17.66 -4.54
N PHE A 768 28.08 -16.46 -4.00
CA PHE A 768 28.52 -15.28 -4.72
C PHE A 768 29.95 -14.96 -4.32
N ASN A 769 30.82 -14.78 -5.31
CA ASN A 769 32.23 -14.48 -5.08
C ASN A 769 32.70 -13.32 -5.96
N ALA A 770 33.42 -12.38 -5.35
CA ALA A 770 34.03 -11.28 -6.07
C ALA A 770 35.56 -11.25 -5.83
N ARG A 771 36.31 -10.90 -6.88
CA ARG A 771 37.78 -10.74 -6.81
C ARG A 771 38.23 -9.50 -7.58
N THR A 772 39.08 -8.70 -6.94
CA THR A 772 39.71 -7.55 -7.61
C THR A 772 41.23 -7.78 -7.73
N THR A 773 41.80 -7.27 -8.81
CA THR A 773 43.22 -7.22 -8.99
C THR A 773 43.85 -6.09 -8.18
N TYR A 774 45.11 -6.31 -7.70
CA TYR A 774 45.80 -5.30 -6.92
C TYR A 774 45.99 -4.00 -7.73
N SER A 775 45.52 -2.87 -7.19
CA SER A 775 45.67 -1.54 -7.77
C SER A 775 45.62 -0.48 -6.66
N VAL A 776 46.51 0.52 -6.71
CA VAL A 776 46.58 1.60 -5.70
C VAL A 776 45.53 2.70 -5.89
N SER A 777 44.81 2.78 -7.01
CA SER A 777 43.96 3.93 -7.34
C SER A 777 42.62 3.59 -7.98
N VAL A 778 42.33 2.33 -8.25
CA VAL A 778 41.07 1.91 -8.91
C VAL A 778 40.55 0.63 -8.30
N THR A 779 39.27 0.60 -7.94
CA THR A 779 38.58 -0.55 -7.34
C THR A 779 37.29 -0.86 -8.08
N SER A 780 36.83 -2.08 -7.93
CA SER A 780 35.47 -2.47 -8.31
C SER A 780 34.74 -3.03 -7.09
N ALA A 781 33.46 -2.71 -6.96
CA ALA A 781 32.55 -3.23 -5.95
C ALA A 781 31.42 -3.97 -6.65
N PHE A 782 30.92 -5.02 -6.01
CA PHE A 782 29.77 -5.79 -6.49
C PHE A 782 28.78 -5.98 -5.36
N PHE A 783 27.53 -5.76 -5.64
CA PHE A 783 26.45 -5.91 -4.67
C PHE A 783 25.51 -7.00 -5.13
N VAL A 784 24.92 -7.71 -4.18
CA VAL A 784 23.90 -8.73 -4.40
C VAL A 784 22.78 -8.51 -3.40
N ASP A 785 21.55 -8.66 -3.87
CA ASP A 785 20.37 -8.53 -3.04
C ASP A 785 19.19 -9.36 -3.56
N ASP A 786 18.12 -9.50 -2.77
CA ASP A 786 16.86 -10.18 -3.10
C ASP A 786 17.05 -11.57 -3.73
N VAL A 787 17.81 -12.41 -3.05
CA VAL A 787 18.16 -13.75 -3.52
C VAL A 787 17.01 -14.72 -3.26
N LEU A 788 16.46 -15.31 -4.32
CA LEU A 788 15.36 -16.29 -4.25
C LEU A 788 15.77 -17.59 -4.95
N LEU A 789 15.39 -18.72 -4.38
CA LEU A 789 15.45 -20.01 -5.02
C LEU A 789 14.09 -20.70 -4.90
N LEU A 790 13.33 -20.63 -5.96
CA LEU A 790 11.96 -21.14 -6.02
C LEU A 790 11.92 -22.49 -6.74
N TYR A 791 11.01 -23.38 -6.32
CA TYR A 791 10.78 -24.67 -6.96
C TYR A 791 9.30 -25.05 -6.95
N ARG A 792 8.92 -26.03 -7.77
CA ARG A 792 7.63 -26.72 -7.67
C ARG A 792 7.89 -28.17 -7.30
N SER A 793 7.11 -28.73 -6.39
CA SER A 793 7.04 -30.19 -6.16
C SER A 793 5.96 -30.77 -7.05
N ASN A 794 6.23 -31.95 -7.62
CA ASN A 794 5.21 -32.71 -8.36
C ASN A 794 4.19 -33.32 -7.41
#